data_c2dc90b92139239ed6479c471770931d
#
_entry.id   c2dc90b92139239ed6479c471770931d
#
_cell.length_a   1.000
_cell.length_b   1.000
_cell.length_c   1.000
_cell.angle_alpha   90.00
_cell.angle_beta   90.00
_cell.angle_gamma   90.00
#
_symmetry.space_group_name_H-M   'P 1'
#
loop_
_entity.id
_entity.type
_entity.pdbx_description
1 polymer ?
#
loop_
_entity_poly.entity_id
_entity_poly.type
_entity_poly.pdbx_seq_one_letter_code
_entity_poly.pdbx_strand_id
1 'polypeptide(L)'
;MRPRRALHLLSATAVGLLAASLTLVVAGQANSAPVDHAACRPDGLYPTPGVTVPYCDVYDTEGREKLGTDHSRRIIGYFTSWRTGKNNAPAYLAHQIPWGKVTHINYAFAHVDAANKISVGTPTAANNPATNMTWPGIAGAEMDPAYPYTGHFNQLNKYKKQNPGVKTLVSVGGWAETGGYFDDAGNRVDAGGFYRMTTTGTNGVNTAGITTFADSVVTFLRTYGFDGVDIDYEYPTSNNKAGNPLDFAQADAKRAGLNASYQVLMRTLREKLDAAAAADGKYYMLTVAAPASGWLLRGMESFQTLQYLDYVNIMSYDLHGSWNHFVGPNAALYDNGDDAELAAGGVYGAYSGIGYLNTDWAYHYFRGAMQSGRINIGVPYYTRGWRGVTGGTNGLWGRAALPDQTKCPAGTGSSVGSTTPCGNGAIGIDNLWHDLENGQEVPAGANPMWHAKNLQDGRAGSYREAYGLTPATDPTDQFSGTYTRHYSAPLVAPWLWNSQKQVFLSTEDEQSLAAKADYVLAKGIGGVMIWELAGDYAWDAQRGEYYMGNTLTNLLYDKFKAGTPYTAKKANVAMPTATLNVGVTMGGFALGDNNYPINPELRLTNNSGATIPAGAQLEFDYPTSAPGTLGQQSGWALSVVSTGHTGSNVGGLKGDFHRVRLNVPAAIAPGAFAEVTLNYSLPIAGPSNFTLSFGGTTYALAADHARGGVAPSPTGTASPTGSPSPTGGTCTAPAWSATAVYTGGQEVSYGGRTWRAKWWTQGETPGQAGVWEDRGACTGTNPTATPTSTVSPTSTGGTGCATVPAWNAATAYSGGATVQYNTRRYRAKWWTQGETPGQAAVWEDQGAC
;
A
#
# COMPACT_ATOMS: atom_id res chain seq x y z
N MET A 1 -19.34 15.73 74.18
CA MET A 1 -20.52 16.30 74.83
C MET A 1 -21.48 16.87 73.82
N ARG A 2 -22.62 16.26 73.66
CA ARG A 2 -23.84 16.85 73.03
C ARG A 2 -24.41 17.85 74.14
N PRO A 3 -25.45 18.73 73.89
CA PRO A 3 -26.59 18.61 72.98
C PRO A 3 -27.02 19.92 72.27
N ARG A 4 -27.76 19.87 71.18
CA ARG A 4 -29.21 19.80 70.97
C ARG A 4 -30.01 21.11 71.09
N ARG A 5 -30.85 21.33 70.11
CA ARG A 5 -32.28 21.71 69.94
C ARG A 5 -32.51 23.19 69.58
N ALA A 6 -33.44 23.57 68.81
CA ALA A 6 -34.61 23.09 68.03
C ALA A 6 -35.58 24.28 67.94
N LEU A 7 -36.18 24.38 66.79
CA LEU A 7 -37.62 24.51 66.46
C LEU A 7 -38.33 25.87 66.66
N HIS A 8 -39.16 26.10 65.69
CA HIS A 8 -40.54 26.64 65.56
C HIS A 8 -40.66 28.06 65.05
N LEU A 9 -41.29 28.28 63.93
CA LEU A 9 -42.66 28.16 63.35
C LEU A 9 -43.45 29.49 63.27
N LEU A 10 -44.13 29.69 62.15
CA LEU A 10 -45.34 30.41 61.82
C LEU A 10 -45.30 31.93 61.73
N SER A 11 -45.79 32.56 60.75
CA SER A 11 -46.84 32.44 59.73
C SER A 11 -47.23 33.82 59.23
N ALA A 12 -47.65 33.85 57.99
CA ALA A 12 -48.79 34.58 57.43
C ALA A 12 -48.69 36.00 56.91
N THR A 13 -48.91 36.02 55.60
CA THR A 13 -49.70 36.94 54.75
C THR A 13 -49.49 38.43 54.77
N ALA A 14 -49.11 38.95 53.58
CA ALA A 14 -49.80 40.09 52.97
C ALA A 14 -49.54 40.11 51.46
N VAL A 15 -50.64 40.21 50.70
CA VAL A 15 -50.73 40.36 49.27
C VAL A 15 -50.27 41.73 48.85
N GLY A 16 -49.36 41.77 47.83
CA GLY A 16 -48.99 43.01 47.14
C GLY A 16 -48.72 42.71 45.70
N LEU A 17 -49.66 42.99 44.81
CA LEU A 17 -49.48 43.00 43.38
C LEU A 17 -48.47 44.08 42.98
N LEU A 18 -47.31 43.68 42.43
CA LEU A 18 -46.51 44.52 41.54
C LEU A 18 -46.26 43.74 40.28
N ALA A 19 -46.79 44.21 39.17
CA ALA A 19 -46.50 43.75 37.83
C ALA A 19 -45.06 44.13 37.49
N ALA A 20 -44.13 43.17 37.52
CA ALA A 20 -42.80 43.33 36.96
C ALA A 20 -42.75 42.59 35.62
N SER A 21 -42.64 43.39 34.57
CA SER A 21 -42.40 42.90 33.18
C SER A 21 -41.12 42.05 33.15
N LEU A 22 -41.24 40.74 33.09
CA LEU A 22 -40.15 39.84 32.76
C LEU A 22 -39.87 39.95 31.26
N THR A 23 -38.86 40.73 30.86
CA THR A 23 -38.22 40.60 29.57
C THR A 23 -37.45 39.29 29.57
N LEU A 24 -38.00 38.25 28.92
CA LEU A 24 -37.24 37.05 28.57
C LEU A 24 -36.14 37.49 27.61
N VAL A 25 -34.92 37.60 28.12
CA VAL A 25 -33.72 37.58 27.24
C VAL A 25 -33.60 36.14 26.77
N VAL A 26 -34.16 35.87 25.57
CA VAL A 26 -33.77 34.68 24.83
C VAL A 26 -32.31 34.90 24.45
N ALA A 27 -31.42 34.25 25.20
CA ALA A 27 -30.04 34.09 24.75
C ALA A 27 -30.09 33.35 23.42
N GLY A 28 -29.99 34.10 22.31
CA GLY A 28 -29.81 33.46 21.00
C GLY A 28 -28.60 32.59 21.07
N GLN A 29 -28.78 31.29 20.93
CA GLN A 29 -27.68 30.42 20.56
C GLN A 29 -27.09 31.04 19.28
N ALA A 30 -25.89 31.57 19.40
CA ALA A 30 -25.09 31.91 18.22
C ALA A 30 -24.93 30.59 17.46
N ASN A 31 -25.70 30.41 16.40
CA ASN A 31 -25.44 29.34 15.45
C ASN A 31 -24.02 29.62 14.93
N SER A 32 -23.03 28.92 15.47
CA SER A 32 -21.71 28.84 14.88
C SER A 32 -21.92 28.40 13.43
N ALA A 33 -21.33 29.12 12.48
CA ALA A 33 -21.35 28.69 11.09
C ALA A 33 -20.96 27.19 11.02
N PRO A 34 -21.61 26.40 10.14
CA PRO A 34 -21.25 25.01 9.97
C PRO A 34 -19.74 24.88 9.73
N VAL A 35 -19.09 23.93 10.40
CA VAL A 35 -17.66 23.71 10.23
C VAL A 35 -17.39 23.29 8.79
N ASP A 36 -16.52 24.00 8.10
CA ASP A 36 -16.04 23.60 6.77
C ASP A 36 -15.01 22.48 6.93
N HIS A 37 -15.49 21.25 6.98
CA HIS A 37 -14.65 20.07 7.11
C HIS A 37 -13.67 19.88 5.94
N ALA A 38 -13.98 20.40 4.73
CA ALA A 38 -13.09 20.31 3.58
C ALA A 38 -11.78 21.08 3.79
N ALA A 39 -11.81 22.16 4.62
CA ALA A 39 -10.62 22.93 4.97
C ALA A 39 -9.55 22.12 5.73
N CYS A 40 -9.94 21.04 6.40
CA CYS A 40 -9.02 20.18 7.16
C CYS A 40 -8.56 18.93 6.38
N ARG A 41 -9.09 18.69 5.18
CA ARG A 41 -8.70 17.52 4.38
C ARG A 41 -7.21 17.56 4.06
N PRO A 42 -6.44 16.47 4.30
CA PRO A 42 -5.04 16.38 3.92
C PRO A 42 -4.83 16.65 2.41
N ASP A 43 -3.74 17.32 2.07
CA ASP A 43 -3.37 17.57 0.68
C ASP A 43 -3.21 16.25 -0.09
N GLY A 44 -3.77 16.15 -1.30
CA GLY A 44 -3.75 14.93 -2.13
C GLY A 44 -4.64 13.78 -1.64
N LEU A 45 -5.39 13.91 -0.55
CA LEU A 45 -6.37 12.89 -0.14
C LEU A 45 -7.64 13.01 -1.00
N TYR A 46 -8.06 11.88 -1.57
CA TYR A 46 -9.24 11.79 -2.41
C TYR A 46 -10.51 12.19 -1.63
N PRO A 47 -11.29 13.16 -2.13
CA PRO A 47 -12.57 13.51 -1.54
C PRO A 47 -13.66 12.62 -2.15
N THR A 48 -14.37 11.84 -1.34
CA THR A 48 -15.51 11.06 -1.84
C THR A 48 -16.63 11.99 -2.32
N PRO A 49 -17.02 11.92 -3.60
CA PRO A 49 -18.02 12.83 -4.15
C PRO A 49 -19.37 12.76 -3.44
N GLY A 50 -19.93 13.91 -3.09
CA GLY A 50 -21.25 14.01 -2.45
C GLY A 50 -21.31 13.62 -0.98
N VAL A 51 -20.16 13.34 -0.34
CA VAL A 51 -20.08 12.96 1.08
C VAL A 51 -19.38 14.06 1.89
N THR A 52 -20.03 14.50 2.97
CA THR A 52 -19.43 15.43 3.93
C THR A 52 -18.68 14.65 5.01
N VAL A 53 -17.36 14.48 4.80
CA VAL A 53 -16.51 13.73 5.72
C VAL A 53 -16.04 14.63 6.87
N PRO A 54 -16.07 14.20 8.15
CA PRO A 54 -15.70 15.01 9.30
C PRO A 54 -14.16 15.12 9.47
N TYR A 55 -13.46 15.61 8.44
CA TYR A 55 -12.00 15.72 8.45
C TYR A 55 -11.46 16.53 9.63
N CYS A 56 -12.16 17.63 10.01
CA CYS A 56 -11.70 18.49 11.10
C CYS A 56 -11.74 17.83 12.48
N ASP A 57 -12.32 16.65 12.64
CA ASP A 57 -12.26 15.92 13.91
C ASP A 57 -10.88 15.29 14.14
N VAL A 58 -10.23 14.88 13.05
CA VAL A 58 -8.93 14.21 13.08
C VAL A 58 -7.78 15.09 12.59
N TYR A 59 -8.03 16.00 11.65
CA TYR A 59 -7.01 16.85 11.04
C TYR A 59 -7.19 18.32 11.44
N ASP A 60 -6.07 19.04 11.53
CA ASP A 60 -6.07 20.51 11.69
C ASP A 60 -6.31 21.21 10.35
N THR A 61 -6.40 22.54 10.40
CA THR A 61 -6.57 23.36 9.20
C THR A 61 -5.36 23.35 8.27
N GLU A 62 -4.22 22.79 8.65
CA GLU A 62 -3.10 22.51 7.77
C GLU A 62 -3.16 21.10 7.17
N GLY A 63 -4.17 20.29 7.46
CA GLY A 63 -4.30 18.90 7.04
C GLY A 63 -3.35 17.94 7.77
N ARG A 64 -2.84 18.34 8.95
CA ARG A 64 -2.04 17.48 9.82
C ARG A 64 -2.95 16.77 10.80
N GLU A 65 -2.63 15.53 11.08
CA GLU A 65 -3.35 14.77 12.08
C GLU A 65 -3.12 15.36 13.49
N LYS A 66 -4.18 15.43 14.28
CA LYS A 66 -4.17 15.85 15.68
C LYS A 66 -3.68 14.68 16.55
N LEU A 67 -2.39 14.64 16.83
CA LEU A 67 -1.72 13.54 17.55
C LEU A 67 -1.73 13.68 19.08
N GLY A 68 -2.38 14.70 19.63
CA GLY A 68 -2.28 15.07 21.04
C GLY A 68 -1.18 16.09 21.30
N THR A 69 -1.07 16.56 22.56
CA THR A 69 -0.23 17.72 22.91
C THR A 69 1.26 17.42 22.90
N ASP A 70 1.64 16.16 23.10
CA ASP A 70 3.04 15.76 23.28
C ASP A 70 3.63 14.94 22.11
N HIS A 71 2.92 14.90 20.96
CA HIS A 71 3.37 14.15 19.80
C HIS A 71 3.46 15.05 18.57
N SER A 72 4.65 15.25 18.00
CA SER A 72 4.83 15.91 16.72
C SER A 72 4.89 14.93 15.53
N ARG A 73 5.00 13.64 15.81
CA ARG A 73 5.10 12.54 14.85
C ARG A 73 4.28 11.36 15.31
N ARG A 74 3.82 10.55 14.35
CA ARG A 74 3.21 9.25 14.67
C ARG A 74 4.25 8.28 15.22
N ILE A 75 3.88 7.54 16.24
CA ILE A 75 4.53 6.33 16.70
C ILE A 75 3.46 5.25 16.63
N ILE A 76 3.52 4.44 15.59
CA ILE A 76 2.55 3.40 15.26
C ILE A 76 3.14 2.07 15.68
N GLY A 77 2.49 1.36 16.59
CA GLY A 77 2.97 0.06 17.04
C GLY A 77 2.07 -1.08 16.59
N TYR A 78 2.62 -2.12 15.99
CA TYR A 78 1.89 -3.36 15.76
C TYR A 78 1.81 -4.15 17.05
N PHE A 79 0.58 -4.50 17.44
CA PHE A 79 0.23 -5.37 18.56
C PHE A 79 -0.25 -6.71 18.01
N THR A 80 0.57 -7.74 18.18
CA THR A 80 0.37 -9.04 17.54
C THR A 80 -0.49 -9.97 18.37
N SER A 81 -1.41 -10.67 17.73
CA SER A 81 -2.44 -11.50 18.36
C SER A 81 -1.89 -12.78 19.00
N TRP A 82 -0.72 -13.25 18.57
CA TRP A 82 -0.17 -14.56 18.96
C TRP A 82 0.72 -14.53 20.21
N ARG A 83 1.06 -13.36 20.76
CA ARG A 83 1.85 -13.24 21.99
C ARG A 83 0.99 -13.43 23.25
N THR A 84 0.28 -14.54 23.32
CA THR A 84 -0.77 -14.80 24.31
C THR A 84 -0.29 -15.49 25.59
N GLY A 85 0.97 -15.92 25.67
CA GLY A 85 1.45 -16.77 26.76
C GLY A 85 1.18 -18.26 26.55
N LYS A 86 0.81 -18.67 25.33
CA LYS A 86 0.63 -20.09 24.98
C LYS A 86 1.92 -20.85 25.22
N ASN A 87 1.80 -22.08 25.76
CA ASN A 87 2.91 -22.98 26.09
C ASN A 87 3.91 -22.37 27.10
N ASN A 88 3.43 -21.48 27.98
CA ASN A 88 4.24 -20.72 28.95
C ASN A 88 5.24 -19.74 28.31
N ALA A 89 5.16 -19.50 27.01
CA ALA A 89 5.92 -18.42 26.39
C ALA A 89 5.51 -17.07 26.98
N PRO A 90 6.40 -16.09 27.03
CA PRO A 90 6.05 -14.75 27.49
C PRO A 90 4.87 -14.15 26.70
N ALA A 91 3.85 -13.66 27.43
CA ALA A 91 2.75 -12.90 26.85
C ALA A 91 3.13 -11.43 26.73
N TYR A 92 2.64 -10.77 25.65
CA TYR A 92 2.62 -9.33 25.53
C TYR A 92 1.17 -8.88 25.35
N LEU A 93 0.63 -8.23 26.40
CA LEU A 93 -0.80 -7.90 26.47
C LEU A 93 -1.02 -6.38 26.45
N ALA A 94 -2.24 -5.94 26.26
CA ALA A 94 -2.56 -4.54 26.05
C ALA A 94 -2.12 -3.60 27.21
N HIS A 95 -2.04 -4.10 28.46
CA HIS A 95 -1.52 -3.31 29.58
C HIS A 95 -0.02 -3.01 29.50
N GLN A 96 0.75 -3.76 28.71
CA GLN A 96 2.20 -3.58 28.53
C GLN A 96 2.52 -2.56 27.44
N ILE A 97 1.55 -2.22 26.60
CA ILE A 97 1.71 -1.17 25.58
C ILE A 97 2.01 0.16 26.27
N PRO A 98 3.02 0.91 25.82
CA PRO A 98 3.33 2.23 26.38
C PRO A 98 2.36 3.31 25.88
N TRP A 99 1.09 3.23 26.28
CA TRP A 99 -0.03 4.03 25.81
C TRP A 99 0.22 5.54 25.76
N GLY A 100 0.99 6.07 26.71
CA GLY A 100 1.38 7.48 26.72
C GLY A 100 2.49 7.84 25.73
N LYS A 101 3.02 6.88 24.99
CA LYS A 101 4.18 7.05 24.07
C LYS A 101 3.86 6.71 22.63
N VAL A 102 2.80 5.96 22.40
CA VAL A 102 2.32 5.61 21.05
C VAL A 102 1.13 6.48 20.66
N THR A 103 0.96 6.71 19.37
CA THR A 103 -0.19 7.46 18.81
C THR A 103 -1.22 6.54 18.19
N HIS A 104 -0.76 5.41 17.65
CA HIS A 104 -1.58 4.42 16.97
C HIS A 104 -1.16 3.02 17.37
N ILE A 105 -2.13 2.12 17.40
CA ILE A 105 -1.92 0.69 17.59
C ILE A 105 -2.62 -0.03 16.44
N ASN A 106 -1.84 -0.78 15.66
CA ASN A 106 -2.35 -1.68 14.64
C ASN A 106 -2.44 -3.10 15.22
N TYR A 107 -3.64 -3.63 15.35
CA TYR A 107 -3.86 -5.02 15.77
C TYR A 107 -3.57 -5.98 14.63
N ALA A 108 -2.62 -6.85 14.78
CA ALA A 108 -2.19 -7.83 13.78
C ALA A 108 -2.54 -9.26 14.22
N PHE A 109 -3.34 -10.02 13.49
CA PHE A 109 -4.04 -9.66 12.28
C PHE A 109 -5.50 -10.11 12.32
N ALA A 110 -6.33 -9.45 11.51
CA ALA A 110 -7.52 -10.04 10.93
C ALA A 110 -7.18 -10.57 9.53
N HIS A 111 -8.05 -11.40 8.96
CA HIS A 111 -7.88 -11.97 7.62
C HIS A 111 -9.15 -11.78 6.76
N VAL A 112 -9.05 -12.14 5.49
CA VAL A 112 -10.20 -12.24 4.58
C VAL A 112 -10.67 -13.69 4.58
N ASP A 113 -11.90 -13.94 5.05
CA ASP A 113 -12.48 -15.27 5.11
C ASP A 113 -12.98 -15.79 3.73
N ALA A 114 -13.45 -17.03 3.69
CA ALA A 114 -13.98 -17.66 2.47
C ALA A 114 -15.26 -17.00 1.95
N ALA A 115 -15.93 -16.17 2.75
CA ALA A 115 -17.11 -15.38 2.35
C ALA A 115 -16.74 -13.95 1.91
N ASN A 116 -15.45 -13.66 1.73
CA ASN A 116 -14.91 -12.33 1.41
C ASN A 116 -15.22 -11.29 2.49
N LYS A 117 -15.20 -11.66 3.76
CA LYS A 117 -15.40 -10.74 4.89
C LYS A 117 -14.16 -10.66 5.75
N ILE A 118 -14.00 -9.53 6.44
CA ILE A 118 -13.00 -9.42 7.50
C ILE A 118 -13.38 -10.35 8.65
N SER A 119 -12.41 -11.12 9.16
CA SER A 119 -12.60 -12.08 10.23
C SER A 119 -11.36 -12.15 11.14
N VAL A 120 -11.56 -12.56 12.38
CA VAL A 120 -10.51 -12.96 13.34
C VAL A 120 -10.74 -14.38 13.85
N GLY A 121 -11.38 -15.24 13.03
CA GLY A 121 -11.82 -16.58 13.40
C GLY A 121 -13.19 -16.58 14.08
N THR A 122 -13.55 -17.71 14.70
CA THR A 122 -14.84 -17.85 15.40
C THR A 122 -14.83 -17.03 16.69
N PRO A 123 -15.70 -16.03 16.84
CA PRO A 123 -15.63 -15.09 17.98
C PRO A 123 -15.78 -15.75 19.36
N THR A 124 -16.42 -16.92 19.42
CA THR A 124 -16.67 -17.66 20.68
C THR A 124 -15.69 -18.82 20.90
N ALA A 125 -14.72 -19.04 20.00
CA ALA A 125 -13.71 -20.07 20.18
C ALA A 125 -12.81 -19.74 21.39
N ALA A 126 -12.59 -20.71 22.26
CA ALA A 126 -11.86 -20.49 23.51
C ALA A 126 -10.40 -20.07 23.30
N ASN A 127 -9.83 -20.41 22.17
CA ASN A 127 -8.48 -20.03 21.76
C ASN A 127 -8.42 -18.76 20.89
N ASN A 128 -9.56 -18.06 20.70
CA ASN A 128 -9.56 -16.82 19.93
C ASN A 128 -9.02 -15.67 20.79
N PRO A 129 -7.81 -15.15 20.49
CA PRO A 129 -7.20 -14.10 21.31
C PRO A 129 -7.88 -12.74 21.12
N ALA A 130 -8.52 -12.50 19.99
CA ALA A 130 -9.16 -11.21 19.68
C ALA A 130 -10.41 -10.96 20.54
N THR A 131 -11.28 -11.97 20.67
CA THR A 131 -12.66 -11.79 21.14
C THR A 131 -13.09 -12.67 22.29
N ASN A 132 -12.35 -13.73 22.68
CA ASN A 132 -12.81 -14.67 23.70
C ASN A 132 -11.75 -15.11 24.73
N MET A 133 -10.46 -15.08 24.42
CA MET A 133 -9.42 -15.49 25.38
C MET A 133 -9.37 -14.55 26.58
N THR A 134 -8.99 -15.08 27.77
CA THR A 134 -8.78 -14.31 28.99
C THR A 134 -7.47 -14.73 29.66
N TRP A 135 -6.93 -13.85 30.52
CA TRP A 135 -5.67 -14.04 31.25
C TRP A 135 -5.87 -13.87 32.75
N PRO A 136 -6.53 -14.84 33.42
CA PRO A 136 -6.81 -14.75 34.86
C PRO A 136 -5.53 -14.64 35.69
N GLY A 137 -5.52 -13.75 36.66
CA GLY A 137 -4.40 -13.57 37.60
C GLY A 137 -3.26 -12.70 37.09
N ILE A 138 -3.31 -12.21 35.82
CA ILE A 138 -2.37 -11.23 35.30
C ILE A 138 -2.93 -9.84 35.57
N ALA A 139 -2.26 -9.10 36.47
CA ALA A 139 -2.64 -7.72 36.79
C ALA A 139 -2.61 -6.83 35.54
N GLY A 140 -3.65 -6.05 35.32
CA GLY A 140 -3.81 -5.21 34.13
C GLY A 140 -4.51 -5.92 32.96
N ALA A 141 -4.58 -7.25 32.96
CA ALA A 141 -5.24 -8.01 31.89
C ALA A 141 -6.73 -8.31 32.16
N GLU A 142 -7.31 -7.71 33.20
CA GLU A 142 -8.73 -7.87 33.52
C GLU A 142 -9.60 -7.28 32.40
N MET A 143 -10.73 -7.95 32.11
CA MET A 143 -11.71 -7.50 31.13
C MET A 143 -12.56 -6.34 31.67
N ASP A 144 -12.93 -5.41 30.80
CA ASP A 144 -13.93 -4.38 31.08
C ASP A 144 -15.34 -4.99 30.86
N PRO A 145 -16.18 -5.09 31.92
CA PRO A 145 -17.49 -5.72 31.81
C PRO A 145 -18.50 -4.92 30.95
N ALA A 146 -18.13 -3.71 30.54
CA ALA A 146 -19.00 -2.90 29.68
C ALA A 146 -19.06 -3.44 28.23
N TYR A 147 -18.16 -4.34 27.83
CA TYR A 147 -18.15 -4.95 26.50
C TYR A 147 -18.72 -6.37 26.53
N PRO A 148 -19.51 -6.79 25.51
CA PRO A 148 -20.10 -8.11 25.43
C PRO A 148 -19.12 -9.20 24.96
N TYR A 149 -17.85 -8.87 24.76
CA TYR A 149 -16.75 -9.76 24.34
C TYR A 149 -15.55 -9.59 25.26
N THR A 150 -14.67 -10.58 25.27
CA THR A 150 -13.40 -10.58 26.02
C THR A 150 -12.21 -10.41 25.05
N GLY A 151 -11.05 -10.97 25.37
CA GLY A 151 -9.88 -10.96 24.49
C GLY A 151 -9.19 -9.60 24.36
N HIS A 152 -8.30 -9.54 23.38
CA HIS A 152 -7.52 -8.34 23.13
C HIS A 152 -8.38 -7.12 22.78
N PHE A 153 -9.50 -7.30 22.07
CA PHE A 153 -10.36 -6.16 21.69
C PHE A 153 -11.01 -5.50 22.91
N ASN A 154 -11.41 -6.31 23.91
CA ASN A 154 -11.88 -5.77 25.17
C ASN A 154 -10.77 -4.96 25.86
N GLN A 155 -9.58 -5.55 26.00
CA GLN A 155 -8.44 -4.89 26.64
C GLN A 155 -8.01 -3.61 25.90
N LEU A 156 -7.91 -3.65 24.57
CA LEU A 156 -7.57 -2.46 23.78
C LEU A 156 -8.59 -1.34 24.01
N ASN A 157 -9.88 -1.64 24.01
CA ASN A 157 -10.91 -0.65 24.28
C ASN A 157 -10.89 -0.15 25.74
N LYS A 158 -10.59 -1.03 26.72
CA LYS A 158 -10.39 -0.64 28.12
C LYS A 158 -9.31 0.41 28.26
N TYR A 159 -8.13 0.16 27.65
CA TYR A 159 -7.00 1.09 27.73
C TYR A 159 -7.17 2.32 26.85
N LYS A 160 -7.83 2.21 25.70
CA LYS A 160 -8.17 3.35 24.85
C LYS A 160 -9.06 4.38 25.55
N LYS A 161 -10.02 3.93 26.38
CA LYS A 161 -10.84 4.85 27.21
C LYS A 161 -9.97 5.69 28.16
N GLN A 162 -8.86 5.14 28.64
CA GLN A 162 -7.92 5.82 29.53
C GLN A 162 -6.94 6.72 28.76
N ASN A 163 -6.77 6.47 27.46
CA ASN A 163 -5.85 7.15 26.54
C ASN A 163 -6.57 7.59 25.24
N PRO A 164 -7.51 8.52 25.32
CA PRO A 164 -8.42 8.84 24.21
C PRO A 164 -7.73 9.47 22.99
N GLY A 165 -6.47 9.91 23.13
CA GLY A 165 -5.66 10.42 22.04
C GLY A 165 -5.05 9.31 21.16
N VAL A 166 -5.05 8.04 21.62
CA VAL A 166 -4.48 6.91 20.89
C VAL A 166 -5.54 6.28 20.00
N LYS A 167 -5.24 6.09 18.73
CA LYS A 167 -6.12 5.42 17.77
C LYS A 167 -5.78 3.94 17.66
N THR A 168 -6.79 3.11 17.46
CA THR A 168 -6.61 1.67 17.22
C THR A 168 -7.14 1.32 15.84
N LEU A 169 -6.30 0.68 15.02
CA LEU A 169 -6.66 0.17 13.71
C LEU A 169 -6.59 -1.36 13.74
N VAL A 170 -7.42 -2.02 12.92
CA VAL A 170 -7.25 -3.44 12.66
C VAL A 170 -6.47 -3.63 11.38
N SER A 171 -5.35 -4.36 11.44
CA SER A 171 -4.58 -4.74 10.26
C SER A 171 -5.10 -6.06 9.71
N VAL A 172 -5.23 -6.13 8.38
CA VAL A 172 -5.82 -7.28 7.67
C VAL A 172 -4.81 -7.86 6.71
N GLY A 173 -4.54 -9.16 6.81
CA GLY A 173 -3.63 -9.91 5.94
C GLY A 173 -2.32 -10.25 6.60
N GLY A 174 -1.25 -9.59 6.18
CA GLY A 174 0.14 -9.92 6.55
C GLY A 174 0.69 -11.10 5.77
N TRP A 175 1.98 -11.41 6.00
CA TRP A 175 2.71 -12.43 5.26
C TRP A 175 2.01 -13.79 5.19
N ALA A 176 1.44 -14.24 6.32
CA ALA A 176 0.86 -15.58 6.42
C ALA A 176 -0.58 -15.68 5.90
N GLU A 177 -1.34 -14.56 5.86
CA GLU A 177 -2.78 -14.61 5.58
C GLU A 177 -3.22 -13.72 4.39
N THR A 178 -2.26 -13.36 3.51
CA THR A 178 -2.57 -12.64 2.27
C THR A 178 -3.35 -13.49 1.26
N GLY A 179 -2.93 -14.74 1.01
CA GLY A 179 -3.56 -15.61 0.00
C GLY A 179 -4.51 -16.67 0.55
N GLY A 180 -4.76 -16.65 1.84
CA GLY A 180 -5.67 -17.55 2.55
C GLY A 180 -5.69 -17.16 4.02
N TYR A 181 -6.09 -18.05 4.91
CA TYR A 181 -6.08 -17.83 6.36
C TYR A 181 -5.92 -19.15 7.11
N PHE A 182 -5.69 -19.10 8.43
CA PHE A 182 -5.71 -20.28 9.28
C PHE A 182 -7.02 -20.32 10.08
N ASP A 183 -7.68 -21.50 10.08
CA ASP A 183 -8.88 -21.72 10.87
C ASP A 183 -8.56 -21.83 12.38
N ASP A 184 -9.60 -21.95 13.23
CA ASP A 184 -9.43 -22.06 14.68
C ASP A 184 -8.65 -23.31 15.13
N ALA A 185 -8.49 -24.28 14.25
CA ALA A 185 -7.67 -25.49 14.47
C ALA A 185 -6.22 -25.33 13.97
N GLY A 186 -5.90 -24.22 13.31
CA GLY A 186 -4.59 -23.94 12.72
C GLY A 186 -4.37 -24.55 11.34
N ASN A 187 -5.43 -25.00 10.65
CA ASN A 187 -5.31 -25.50 9.28
C ASN A 187 -5.39 -24.35 8.26
N ARG A 188 -4.55 -24.41 7.24
CA ARG A 188 -4.58 -23.44 6.13
C ARG A 188 -5.86 -23.60 5.31
N VAL A 189 -6.55 -22.49 5.07
CA VAL A 189 -7.76 -22.37 4.23
C VAL A 189 -7.47 -21.45 3.05
N ASP A 190 -7.28 -22.02 1.87
CA ASP A 190 -6.98 -21.28 0.63
C ASP A 190 -8.21 -20.67 -0.06
N ALA A 191 -9.41 -20.89 0.50
CA ALA A 191 -10.65 -20.37 -0.07
C ALA A 191 -10.87 -18.85 0.21
N GLY A 192 -10.12 -18.28 1.15
CA GLY A 192 -10.11 -16.85 1.49
C GLY A 192 -8.94 -16.09 0.88
N GLY A 193 -8.58 -14.97 1.54
CA GLY A 193 -7.44 -14.13 1.21
C GLY A 193 -7.72 -13.10 0.13
N PHE A 194 -6.77 -12.16 0.01
CA PHE A 194 -6.92 -11.02 -0.90
C PHE A 194 -6.95 -11.41 -2.37
N TYR A 195 -6.11 -12.35 -2.81
CA TYR A 195 -6.05 -12.73 -4.23
C TYR A 195 -7.39 -13.20 -4.79
N ARG A 196 -8.18 -13.92 -3.99
CA ARG A 196 -9.51 -14.41 -4.39
C ARG A 196 -10.58 -13.34 -4.21
N MET A 197 -10.51 -12.60 -3.13
CA MET A 197 -11.47 -11.54 -2.81
C MET A 197 -11.41 -10.42 -3.84
N THR A 198 -10.22 -10.06 -4.35
CA THR A 198 -10.05 -8.91 -5.24
C THR A 198 -10.13 -9.26 -6.72
N THR A 199 -9.81 -10.51 -7.13
CA THR A 199 -9.61 -10.84 -8.55
C THR A 199 -10.39 -12.08 -8.98
N THR A 200 -11.15 -11.98 -10.08
CA THR A 200 -11.81 -13.10 -10.77
C THR A 200 -10.98 -13.56 -11.97
N GLY A 201 -10.94 -14.88 -12.22
CA GLY A 201 -10.11 -15.43 -13.28
C GLY A 201 -8.64 -15.03 -13.13
N THR A 202 -7.99 -14.67 -14.22
CA THR A 202 -6.56 -14.29 -14.27
C THR A 202 -6.30 -12.78 -14.16
N ASN A 203 -7.28 -11.94 -14.54
CA ASN A 203 -7.11 -10.49 -14.63
C ASN A 203 -8.38 -9.67 -14.40
N GLY A 204 -9.51 -10.31 -14.10
CA GLY A 204 -10.77 -9.61 -13.85
C GLY A 204 -10.85 -9.07 -12.41
N VAL A 205 -11.43 -7.89 -12.23
CA VAL A 205 -11.70 -7.32 -10.90
C VAL A 205 -12.93 -7.98 -10.30
N ASN A 206 -12.84 -8.46 -9.06
CA ASN A 206 -13.98 -9.02 -8.30
C ASN A 206 -14.69 -7.91 -7.50
N THR A 207 -15.43 -7.06 -8.19
CA THR A 207 -16.14 -5.94 -7.55
C THR A 207 -17.10 -6.40 -6.45
N ALA A 208 -17.77 -7.55 -6.62
CA ALA A 208 -18.68 -8.09 -5.62
C ALA A 208 -17.95 -8.52 -4.34
N GLY A 209 -16.81 -9.23 -4.48
CA GLY A 209 -15.97 -9.61 -3.35
C GLY A 209 -15.42 -8.39 -2.61
N ILE A 210 -14.89 -7.40 -3.35
CA ILE A 210 -14.39 -6.14 -2.80
C ILE A 210 -15.48 -5.38 -2.04
N THR A 211 -16.69 -5.28 -2.59
CA THR A 211 -17.83 -4.61 -1.93
C THR A 211 -18.23 -5.33 -0.65
N THR A 212 -18.34 -6.67 -0.69
CA THR A 212 -18.64 -7.50 0.49
C THR A 212 -17.61 -7.28 1.60
N PHE A 213 -16.34 -7.28 1.23
CA PHE A 213 -15.25 -7.02 2.17
C PHE A 213 -15.36 -5.63 2.80
N ALA A 214 -15.48 -4.59 1.98
CA ALA A 214 -15.55 -3.22 2.47
C ALA A 214 -16.77 -2.95 3.38
N ASP A 215 -17.94 -3.51 3.06
CA ASP A 215 -19.13 -3.42 3.92
C ASP A 215 -18.92 -4.17 5.25
N SER A 216 -18.24 -5.32 5.20
CA SER A 216 -17.90 -6.07 6.42
C SER A 216 -16.88 -5.35 7.29
N VAL A 217 -15.92 -4.64 6.68
CA VAL A 217 -14.96 -3.79 7.42
C VAL A 217 -15.69 -2.71 8.19
N VAL A 218 -16.60 -1.95 7.58
CA VAL A 218 -17.38 -0.92 8.28
C VAL A 218 -18.15 -1.52 9.47
N THR A 219 -18.79 -2.68 9.27
CA THR A 219 -19.50 -3.38 10.34
C THR A 219 -18.55 -3.80 11.48
N PHE A 220 -17.38 -4.32 11.13
CA PHE A 220 -16.35 -4.76 12.08
C PHE A 220 -15.83 -3.59 12.93
N LEU A 221 -15.49 -2.46 12.29
CA LEU A 221 -15.00 -1.27 12.98
C LEU A 221 -16.02 -0.75 14.00
N ARG A 222 -17.31 -0.71 13.63
CA ARG A 222 -18.40 -0.31 14.51
C ARG A 222 -18.60 -1.29 15.66
N THR A 223 -18.52 -2.59 15.39
CA THR A 223 -18.74 -3.65 16.40
C THR A 223 -17.66 -3.64 17.47
N TYR A 224 -16.40 -3.48 17.07
CA TYR A 224 -15.28 -3.61 17.98
C TYR A 224 -14.60 -2.28 18.35
N GLY A 225 -15.14 -1.14 17.89
CA GLY A 225 -14.69 0.18 18.31
C GLY A 225 -13.37 0.65 17.72
N PHE A 226 -12.94 0.11 16.59
CA PHE A 226 -11.73 0.56 15.90
C PHE A 226 -11.91 1.91 15.22
N ASP A 227 -10.81 2.64 15.03
CA ASP A 227 -10.77 3.96 14.39
C ASP A 227 -10.42 3.89 12.90
N GLY A 228 -10.15 2.70 12.40
CA GLY A 228 -9.81 2.49 11.00
C GLY A 228 -9.32 1.09 10.70
N VAL A 229 -8.97 0.88 9.45
CA VAL A 229 -8.41 -0.36 8.92
C VAL A 229 -7.06 -0.09 8.28
N ASP A 230 -6.11 -0.98 8.54
CA ASP A 230 -4.81 -1.07 7.89
C ASP A 230 -4.81 -2.29 6.97
N ILE A 231 -4.36 -2.15 5.73
CA ILE A 231 -4.34 -3.23 4.74
C ILE A 231 -2.90 -3.69 4.55
N ASP A 232 -2.63 -4.90 4.97
CA ASP A 232 -1.34 -5.56 4.84
C ASP A 232 -1.41 -6.66 3.78
N TYR A 233 -1.46 -6.22 2.51
CA TYR A 233 -1.58 -7.09 1.34
C TYR A 233 -0.20 -7.34 0.73
N GLU A 234 0.36 -8.54 0.95
CA GLU A 234 1.73 -8.90 0.58
C GLU A 234 1.78 -9.97 -0.53
N TYR A 235 1.70 -9.60 -1.84
CA TYR A 235 1.68 -8.24 -2.38
C TYR A 235 0.74 -8.14 -3.58
N PRO A 236 0.08 -7.00 -3.83
CA PRO A 236 -0.68 -6.76 -5.05
C PRO A 236 0.26 -6.35 -6.20
N THR A 237 1.20 -7.21 -6.55
CA THR A 237 2.23 -6.94 -7.56
C THR A 237 2.09 -7.84 -8.78
N SER A 238 2.49 -7.35 -9.93
CA SER A 238 2.54 -8.13 -11.17
C SER A 238 3.85 -8.92 -11.36
N ASN A 239 4.75 -8.91 -10.37
CA ASN A 239 5.95 -9.74 -10.36
C ASN A 239 5.58 -11.21 -10.16
N ASN A 240 6.38 -12.10 -10.77
CA ASN A 240 6.25 -13.53 -10.59
C ASN A 240 6.92 -13.97 -9.28
N LYS A 241 6.30 -14.91 -8.55
CA LYS A 241 6.79 -15.45 -7.29
C LYS A 241 7.13 -14.36 -6.26
N ALA A 242 6.22 -13.42 -6.08
CA ALA A 242 6.29 -12.37 -5.08
C ALA A 242 5.35 -12.68 -3.91
N GLY A 243 5.77 -12.34 -2.68
CA GLY A 243 5.02 -12.64 -1.45
C GLY A 243 5.32 -14.02 -0.89
N ASN A 244 4.40 -14.54 -0.07
CA ASN A 244 4.55 -15.83 0.59
C ASN A 244 4.56 -16.98 -0.43
N PRO A 245 5.54 -17.87 -0.38
CA PRO A 245 5.60 -19.04 -1.28
C PRO A 245 4.37 -19.94 -1.28
N LEU A 246 3.65 -20.04 -0.17
CA LEU A 246 2.38 -20.78 -0.10
C LEU A 246 1.32 -20.20 -1.04
N ASP A 247 1.44 -18.92 -1.39
CA ASP A 247 0.49 -18.18 -2.21
C ASP A 247 0.89 -18.10 -3.69
N PHE A 248 2.11 -18.50 -4.08
CA PHE A 248 2.62 -18.33 -5.44
C PHE A 248 1.66 -18.84 -6.52
N ALA A 249 1.05 -20.00 -6.31
CA ALA A 249 0.12 -20.57 -7.29
C ALA A 249 -1.10 -19.66 -7.55
N GLN A 250 -1.57 -18.96 -6.52
CA GLN A 250 -2.70 -18.03 -6.63
C GLN A 250 -2.26 -16.66 -7.13
N ALA A 251 -1.17 -16.13 -6.58
CA ALA A 251 -0.63 -14.81 -6.92
C ALA A 251 -0.20 -14.76 -8.40
N ASP A 252 0.61 -15.72 -8.84
CA ASP A 252 1.12 -15.79 -10.21
C ASP A 252 0.01 -15.95 -11.25
N ALA A 253 -1.00 -16.76 -10.95
CA ALA A 253 -2.15 -16.95 -11.85
C ALA A 253 -2.99 -15.67 -12.03
N LYS A 254 -2.93 -14.72 -11.08
CA LYS A 254 -3.75 -13.49 -11.04
C LYS A 254 -2.95 -12.21 -11.24
N ARG A 255 -1.62 -12.30 -11.34
CA ARG A 255 -0.71 -11.15 -11.32
C ARG A 255 -1.04 -10.04 -12.32
N ALA A 256 -1.62 -10.38 -13.46
CA ALA A 256 -2.03 -9.39 -14.47
C ALA A 256 -3.21 -8.49 -14.04
N GLY A 257 -4.00 -8.94 -13.06
CA GLY A 257 -5.15 -8.18 -12.54
C GLY A 257 -4.93 -7.53 -11.18
N LEU A 258 -3.82 -7.81 -10.50
CA LEU A 258 -3.64 -7.41 -9.10
C LEU A 258 -3.58 -5.89 -8.92
N ASN A 259 -2.88 -5.16 -9.76
CA ASN A 259 -2.80 -3.70 -9.66
C ASN A 259 -4.17 -3.03 -9.85
N ALA A 260 -4.91 -3.43 -10.88
CA ALA A 260 -6.25 -2.88 -11.14
C ALA A 260 -7.23 -3.23 -10.01
N SER A 261 -7.21 -4.47 -9.53
CA SER A 261 -8.09 -4.89 -8.43
C SER A 261 -7.74 -4.22 -7.10
N TYR A 262 -6.46 -4.00 -6.84
CA TYR A 262 -6.00 -3.27 -5.65
C TYR A 262 -6.43 -1.80 -5.66
N GLN A 263 -6.38 -1.15 -6.82
CA GLN A 263 -6.89 0.21 -6.96
C GLN A 263 -8.40 0.29 -6.65
N VAL A 264 -9.19 -0.67 -7.16
CA VAL A 264 -10.63 -0.74 -6.88
C VAL A 264 -10.89 -1.03 -5.41
N LEU A 265 -10.09 -1.90 -4.77
CA LEU A 265 -10.18 -2.19 -3.34
C LEU A 265 -9.98 -0.92 -2.50
N MET A 266 -8.87 -0.19 -2.73
CA MET A 266 -8.55 1.02 -1.96
C MET A 266 -9.60 2.11 -2.14
N ARG A 267 -10.05 2.32 -3.37
CA ARG A 267 -11.12 3.27 -3.66
C ARG A 267 -12.42 2.89 -2.95
N THR A 268 -12.85 1.64 -3.07
CA THR A 268 -14.11 1.16 -2.47
C THR A 268 -14.06 1.27 -0.94
N LEU A 269 -12.94 0.89 -0.31
CA LEU A 269 -12.75 1.07 1.13
C LEU A 269 -12.87 2.53 1.53
N ARG A 270 -12.17 3.45 0.82
CA ARG A 270 -12.25 4.89 1.13
C ARG A 270 -13.68 5.41 1.03
N GLU A 271 -14.38 5.11 -0.07
CA GLU A 271 -15.77 5.56 -0.28
C GLU A 271 -16.74 5.01 0.79
N LYS A 272 -16.59 3.75 1.19
CA LYS A 272 -17.41 3.13 2.25
C LYS A 272 -17.10 3.70 3.64
N LEU A 273 -15.83 3.90 3.95
CA LEU A 273 -15.40 4.50 5.21
C LEU A 273 -15.84 5.97 5.33
N ASP A 274 -15.77 6.75 4.25
CA ASP A 274 -16.24 8.12 4.21
C ASP A 274 -17.76 8.20 4.40
N ALA A 275 -18.53 7.33 3.73
CA ALA A 275 -19.96 7.25 3.93
C ALA A 275 -20.34 6.86 5.37
N ALA A 276 -19.59 5.92 5.97
CA ALA A 276 -19.75 5.55 7.37
C ALA A 276 -19.41 6.72 8.29
N ALA A 277 -18.31 7.42 8.00
CA ALA A 277 -17.88 8.58 8.79
C ALA A 277 -18.92 9.71 8.81
N ALA A 278 -19.53 10.00 7.66
CA ALA A 278 -20.61 10.99 7.56
C ALA A 278 -21.86 10.57 8.34
N ALA A 279 -22.17 9.26 8.36
CA ALA A 279 -23.34 8.75 9.08
C ALA A 279 -23.12 8.71 10.61
N ASP A 280 -21.90 8.37 11.03
CA ASP A 280 -21.57 8.15 12.45
C ASP A 280 -21.05 9.42 13.14
N GLY A 281 -20.73 10.49 12.39
CA GLY A 281 -20.04 11.66 12.91
C GLY A 281 -18.66 11.32 13.49
N LYS A 282 -17.99 10.28 12.96
CA LYS A 282 -16.68 9.80 13.39
C LYS A 282 -15.83 9.46 12.17
N TYR A 283 -14.62 10.01 12.10
CA TYR A 283 -13.70 9.69 11.01
C TYR A 283 -13.14 8.26 11.13
N TYR A 284 -13.03 7.56 10.00
CA TYR A 284 -12.40 6.24 9.91
C TYR A 284 -11.18 6.28 8.98
N MET A 285 -10.04 5.85 9.50
CA MET A 285 -8.77 5.86 8.79
C MET A 285 -8.64 4.65 7.86
N LEU A 286 -7.94 4.87 6.73
CA LEU A 286 -7.51 3.82 5.80
C LEU A 286 -6.01 3.93 5.59
N THR A 287 -5.27 2.91 5.99
CA THR A 287 -3.82 2.85 5.86
C THR A 287 -3.37 1.55 5.20
N VAL A 288 -2.12 1.47 4.80
CA VAL A 288 -1.53 0.25 4.26
C VAL A 288 -0.13 0.04 4.81
N ALA A 289 0.28 -1.23 4.95
CA ALA A 289 1.67 -1.62 5.00
C ALA A 289 2.17 -1.82 3.55
N ALA A 290 3.25 -1.14 3.17
CA ALA A 290 3.74 -1.11 1.80
C ALA A 290 5.18 -1.60 1.71
N PRO A 291 5.57 -2.35 0.64
CA PRO A 291 6.95 -2.81 0.49
C PRO A 291 7.93 -1.67 0.25
N ALA A 292 9.19 -1.89 0.62
CA ALA A 292 10.29 -0.96 0.42
C ALA A 292 11.22 -1.35 -0.74
N SER A 293 11.11 -2.57 -1.28
CA SER A 293 11.99 -3.09 -2.32
C SER A 293 11.65 -2.55 -3.70
N GLY A 294 12.62 -2.01 -4.43
CA GLY A 294 12.45 -1.56 -5.80
C GLY A 294 12.04 -2.69 -6.77
N TRP A 295 12.39 -3.94 -6.46
CA TRP A 295 11.94 -5.10 -7.24
C TRP A 295 10.42 -5.30 -7.11
N LEU A 296 9.87 -5.30 -5.89
CA LEU A 296 8.42 -5.43 -5.67
C LEU A 296 7.66 -4.25 -6.26
N LEU A 297 8.14 -3.03 -6.00
CA LEU A 297 7.49 -1.79 -6.45
C LEU A 297 7.49 -1.63 -7.97
N ARG A 298 8.41 -2.28 -8.70
CA ARG A 298 8.40 -2.30 -10.17
C ARG A 298 7.16 -3.00 -10.75
N GLY A 299 6.61 -3.95 -10.04
CA GLY A 299 5.37 -4.64 -10.39
C GLY A 299 4.12 -3.99 -9.81
N MET A 300 4.24 -2.88 -9.08
CA MET A 300 3.12 -2.20 -8.41
C MET A 300 2.92 -0.79 -8.99
N GLU A 301 1.68 -0.44 -9.26
CA GLU A 301 1.27 0.89 -9.68
C GLU A 301 0.76 1.69 -8.48
N SER A 302 1.58 1.77 -7.42
CA SER A 302 1.19 2.29 -6.10
C SER A 302 0.64 3.71 -6.13
N PHE A 303 1.13 4.56 -7.03
CA PHE A 303 0.68 5.95 -7.17
C PHE A 303 -0.84 6.08 -7.39
N GLN A 304 -1.48 5.09 -7.99
CA GLN A 304 -2.93 5.08 -8.24
C GLN A 304 -3.73 4.89 -6.95
N THR A 305 -3.15 4.29 -5.92
CA THR A 305 -3.83 3.97 -4.66
C THR A 305 -3.54 4.96 -3.53
N LEU A 306 -2.38 5.63 -3.56
CA LEU A 306 -1.93 6.51 -2.47
C LEU A 306 -2.88 7.67 -2.16
N GLN A 307 -3.66 8.11 -3.16
CA GLN A 307 -4.67 9.16 -2.97
C GLN A 307 -5.81 8.75 -2.02
N TYR A 308 -6.08 7.46 -1.85
CA TYR A 308 -7.18 6.95 -1.00
C TYR A 308 -6.77 6.77 0.46
N LEU A 309 -5.47 6.83 0.77
CA LEU A 309 -4.90 6.48 2.07
C LEU A 309 -4.73 7.70 2.97
N ASP A 310 -4.96 7.56 4.24
CA ASP A 310 -4.59 8.57 5.23
C ASP A 310 -3.06 8.70 5.32
N TYR A 311 -2.37 7.56 5.38
CA TYR A 311 -0.91 7.47 5.30
C TYR A 311 -0.46 6.07 4.88
N VAL A 312 0.79 5.97 4.48
CA VAL A 312 1.47 4.70 4.17
C VAL A 312 2.47 4.37 5.27
N ASN A 313 2.49 3.11 5.69
CA ASN A 313 3.50 2.52 6.56
C ASN A 313 4.48 1.74 5.68
N ILE A 314 5.67 2.27 5.45
CA ILE A 314 6.67 1.57 4.63
C ILE A 314 7.31 0.48 5.47
N MET A 315 7.23 -0.77 5.04
CA MET A 315 7.96 -1.90 5.61
C MET A 315 9.44 -1.79 5.22
N SER A 316 10.13 -0.75 5.69
CA SER A 316 11.55 -0.48 5.43
C SER A 316 12.45 -1.34 6.31
N TYR A 317 12.14 -2.61 6.36
CA TYR A 317 12.85 -3.71 6.96
C TYR A 317 12.71 -4.96 6.07
N ASP A 318 13.29 -6.07 6.47
CA ASP A 318 13.42 -7.26 5.63
C ASP A 318 14.09 -6.93 4.27
N LEU A 319 15.01 -5.97 4.27
CA LEU A 319 15.75 -5.58 3.07
C LEU A 319 16.77 -6.64 2.69
N HIS A 320 17.35 -7.34 3.69
CA HIS A 320 18.16 -8.53 3.53
C HIS A 320 17.73 -9.60 4.54
N GLY A 321 17.77 -10.85 4.13
CA GLY A 321 17.42 -12.00 4.98
C GLY A 321 17.91 -13.32 4.38
N SER A 322 17.69 -14.40 5.12
CA SER A 322 18.24 -15.74 4.80
C SER A 322 17.64 -16.40 3.54
N TRP A 323 16.64 -15.81 2.92
CA TRP A 323 16.18 -16.16 1.57
C TRP A 323 17.22 -15.85 0.49
N ASN A 324 18.27 -15.12 0.84
CA ASN A 324 19.36 -14.73 -0.02
C ASN A 324 20.71 -15.14 0.61
N HIS A 325 21.72 -15.39 -0.23
CA HIS A 325 23.07 -15.71 0.22
C HIS A 325 23.95 -14.48 0.48
N PHE A 326 23.48 -13.29 0.14
CA PHE A 326 24.14 -12.04 0.44
C PHE A 326 23.76 -11.57 1.85
N VAL A 327 24.77 -11.44 2.71
CA VAL A 327 24.57 -10.99 4.09
C VAL A 327 24.55 -9.47 4.13
N GLY A 328 23.48 -8.90 4.64
CA GLY A 328 23.28 -7.46 4.69
C GLY A 328 22.38 -7.00 5.84
N PRO A 329 22.20 -5.68 6.01
CA PRO A 329 21.38 -5.14 7.08
C PRO A 329 19.88 -5.36 6.81
N ASN A 330 19.15 -5.71 7.88
CA ASN A 330 17.69 -5.84 7.87
C ASN A 330 16.99 -4.52 7.45
N ALA A 331 17.49 -3.37 7.93
CA ALA A 331 16.81 -2.10 7.81
C ALA A 331 17.77 -0.90 7.72
N ALA A 332 18.69 -0.92 6.73
CA ALA A 332 19.60 0.21 6.50
C ALA A 332 18.81 1.50 6.23
N LEU A 333 19.26 2.63 6.81
CA LEU A 333 18.70 3.94 6.49
C LEU A 333 19.17 4.40 5.11
N TYR A 334 20.45 4.25 4.79
CA TYR A 334 21.08 4.69 3.55
C TYR A 334 21.80 3.55 2.83
N ASP A 335 22.14 3.79 1.58
CA ASP A 335 23.09 2.99 0.82
C ASP A 335 24.52 3.50 1.05
N ASN A 336 25.51 2.60 1.05
CA ASN A 336 26.93 2.95 1.07
C ASN A 336 27.67 2.63 -0.25
N GLY A 337 26.95 2.10 -1.25
CA GLY A 337 27.52 1.71 -2.54
C GLY A 337 28.21 0.35 -2.57
N ASP A 338 28.23 -0.37 -1.44
CA ASP A 338 28.92 -1.66 -1.28
C ASP A 338 27.95 -2.84 -1.13
N ASP A 339 26.63 -2.62 -1.33
CA ASP A 339 25.65 -3.71 -1.22
C ASP A 339 26.00 -4.82 -2.21
N ALA A 340 26.35 -5.98 -1.66
CA ALA A 340 26.86 -7.11 -2.44
C ALA A 340 25.77 -7.76 -3.32
N GLU A 341 24.51 -7.68 -2.92
CA GLU A 341 23.36 -8.15 -3.71
C GLU A 341 23.11 -7.23 -4.90
N LEU A 342 23.03 -5.92 -4.66
CA LEU A 342 22.82 -4.92 -5.69
C LEU A 342 23.98 -4.86 -6.69
N ALA A 343 25.21 -4.99 -6.19
CA ALA A 343 26.41 -5.06 -7.04
C ALA A 343 26.40 -6.30 -7.94
N ALA A 344 26.07 -7.48 -7.39
CA ALA A 344 25.99 -8.72 -8.16
C ALA A 344 24.86 -8.67 -9.21
N GLY A 345 23.75 -7.98 -8.91
CA GLY A 345 22.66 -7.74 -9.85
C GLY A 345 22.93 -6.64 -10.89
N GLY A 346 24.11 -5.98 -10.86
CA GLY A 346 24.44 -4.89 -11.78
C GLY A 346 23.62 -3.61 -11.55
N VAL A 347 22.95 -3.48 -10.41
CA VAL A 347 21.97 -2.42 -10.08
C VAL A 347 22.61 -1.04 -10.13
N TYR A 348 23.76 -0.86 -9.50
CA TYR A 348 24.46 0.42 -9.50
C TYR A 348 24.82 0.92 -10.90
N GLY A 349 25.26 0.00 -11.78
CA GLY A 349 25.57 0.34 -13.19
C GLY A 349 24.30 0.69 -14.00
N ALA A 350 23.20 -0.02 -13.75
CA ALA A 350 21.95 0.17 -14.48
C ALA A 350 21.23 1.48 -14.08
N TYR A 351 21.38 1.94 -12.82
CA TYR A 351 20.58 3.03 -12.25
C TYR A 351 21.41 4.23 -11.79
N SER A 352 22.50 4.55 -12.49
CA SER A 352 23.37 5.71 -12.20
C SER A 352 23.92 5.74 -10.77
N GLY A 353 24.20 4.58 -10.20
CA GLY A 353 24.70 4.42 -8.84
C GLY A 353 23.63 4.44 -7.74
N ILE A 354 22.33 4.40 -8.09
CA ILE A 354 21.24 4.34 -7.10
C ILE A 354 21.01 2.89 -6.68
N GLY A 355 21.19 2.62 -5.37
CA GLY A 355 20.78 1.37 -4.72
C GLY A 355 19.43 1.53 -4.02
N TYR A 356 18.56 0.52 -4.13
CA TYR A 356 17.16 0.61 -3.68
C TYR A 356 16.83 -0.26 -2.46
N LEU A 357 17.80 -0.90 -1.79
CA LEU A 357 17.58 -1.67 -0.57
C LEU A 357 17.91 -0.84 0.68
N ASN A 358 17.25 0.32 0.82
CA ASN A 358 17.41 1.20 1.97
C ASN A 358 16.14 2.05 2.20
N THR A 359 15.98 2.51 3.44
CA THR A 359 14.82 3.29 3.88
C THR A 359 14.69 4.64 3.17
N ASP A 360 15.82 5.34 2.93
CA ASP A 360 15.83 6.65 2.27
C ASP A 360 15.32 6.56 0.82
N TRP A 361 15.72 5.53 0.08
CA TRP A 361 15.21 5.29 -1.27
C TRP A 361 13.71 5.03 -1.27
N ALA A 362 13.24 4.15 -0.36
CA ALA A 362 11.81 3.82 -0.25
C ALA A 362 10.98 5.05 0.13
N TYR A 363 11.45 5.88 1.06
CA TYR A 363 10.81 7.15 1.38
C TYR A 363 10.67 8.03 0.13
N HIS A 364 11.74 8.25 -0.64
CA HIS A 364 11.71 9.10 -1.84
C HIS A 364 10.82 8.52 -2.95
N TYR A 365 10.66 7.20 -3.01
CA TYR A 365 9.69 6.57 -3.90
C TYR A 365 8.26 7.05 -3.57
N PHE A 366 7.80 6.89 -2.32
CA PHE A 366 6.46 7.29 -1.92
C PHE A 366 6.27 8.82 -1.92
N ARG A 367 7.34 9.56 -1.64
CA ARG A 367 7.35 11.02 -1.71
C ARG A 367 6.96 11.54 -3.10
N GLY A 368 7.16 10.74 -4.14
CA GLY A 368 6.76 11.03 -5.52
C GLY A 368 5.29 11.39 -5.69
N ALA A 369 4.39 10.85 -4.86
CA ALA A 369 2.94 11.05 -4.99
C ALA A 369 2.26 11.57 -3.72
N MET A 370 2.95 11.62 -2.57
CA MET A 370 2.35 12.09 -1.31
C MET A 370 3.28 13.05 -0.57
N GLN A 371 2.69 13.88 0.32
CA GLN A 371 3.47 14.69 1.25
C GLN A 371 4.16 13.83 2.30
N SER A 372 5.34 14.27 2.76
CA SER A 372 6.14 13.57 3.76
C SER A 372 5.34 13.21 5.02
N GLY A 373 4.43 14.09 5.43
CA GLY A 373 3.59 13.88 6.63
C GLY A 373 2.59 12.73 6.53
N ARG A 374 2.35 12.18 5.34
CA ARG A 374 1.52 10.97 5.14
C ARG A 374 2.36 9.72 4.88
N ILE A 375 3.66 9.76 5.14
CA ILE A 375 4.58 8.64 5.03
C ILE A 375 5.12 8.34 6.41
N ASN A 376 5.17 7.07 6.82
CA ASN A 376 5.85 6.60 8.02
C ASN A 376 6.89 5.56 7.61
N ILE A 377 8.10 5.64 8.15
CA ILE A 377 9.13 4.62 7.91
C ILE A 377 8.98 3.47 8.90
N GLY A 378 9.26 2.25 8.46
CA GLY A 378 9.26 1.05 9.29
C GLY A 378 10.55 0.91 10.08
N VAL A 379 10.44 0.48 11.33
CA VAL A 379 11.56 0.12 12.20
C VAL A 379 11.31 -1.25 12.81
N PRO A 380 12.23 -2.21 12.62
CA PRO A 380 12.05 -3.56 13.14
C PRO A 380 12.53 -3.64 14.60
N TYR A 381 11.72 -4.22 15.47
CA TYR A 381 12.15 -4.60 16.81
C TYR A 381 12.54 -6.09 16.86
N TYR A 382 13.14 -6.56 15.78
CA TYR A 382 13.61 -7.94 15.61
C TYR A 382 14.83 -7.99 14.70
N THR A 383 15.59 -9.10 14.80
CA THR A 383 16.77 -9.35 13.97
C THR A 383 16.45 -10.17 12.73
N ARG A 384 17.30 -10.06 11.71
CA ARG A 384 17.47 -11.06 10.65
C ARG A 384 18.91 -11.54 10.67
N GLY A 385 19.14 -12.83 10.40
CA GLY A 385 20.48 -13.35 10.54
C GLY A 385 20.79 -14.62 9.75
N TRP A 386 22.09 -14.87 9.61
CA TRP A 386 22.65 -16.01 8.90
C TRP A 386 23.68 -16.71 9.76
N ARG A 387 23.88 -17.98 9.50
CA ARG A 387 24.95 -18.82 10.02
C ARG A 387 25.93 -19.23 8.92
N GLY A 388 27.16 -19.65 9.29
CA GLY A 388 28.18 -20.07 8.35
C GLY A 388 28.60 -18.96 7.39
N VAL A 389 28.57 -17.73 7.87
CA VAL A 389 28.94 -16.55 7.06
C VAL A 389 30.43 -16.53 6.81
N THR A 390 30.82 -16.37 5.56
CA THR A 390 32.22 -16.25 5.13
C THR A 390 32.48 -14.92 4.44
N GLY A 391 33.65 -14.36 4.64
CA GLY A 391 34.02 -13.05 4.05
C GLY A 391 33.32 -11.87 4.71
N GLY A 392 33.36 -10.73 4.02
CA GLY A 392 32.84 -9.47 4.51
C GLY A 392 33.66 -8.88 5.69
N THR A 393 33.16 -7.77 6.23
CA THR A 393 33.77 -7.13 7.42
C THR A 393 32.93 -7.49 8.66
N ASN A 394 33.43 -8.39 9.48
CA ASN A 394 32.69 -8.96 10.61
C ASN A 394 31.30 -9.50 10.14
N GLY A 395 31.32 -10.21 9.01
CA GLY A 395 30.14 -10.77 8.37
C GLY A 395 29.34 -9.83 7.46
N LEU A 396 29.41 -8.51 7.66
CA LEU A 396 28.69 -7.55 6.79
C LEU A 396 29.22 -7.62 5.35
N TRP A 397 28.35 -7.75 4.38
CA TRP A 397 28.61 -7.99 2.96
C TRP A 397 29.36 -9.32 2.69
N GLY A 398 29.32 -10.23 3.67
CA GLY A 398 29.75 -11.60 3.51
C GLY A 398 28.75 -12.44 2.72
N ARG A 399 28.99 -13.76 2.69
CA ARG A 399 28.14 -14.73 2.04
C ARG A 399 27.84 -15.91 2.95
N ALA A 400 26.58 -16.30 2.96
CA ALA A 400 26.15 -17.57 3.52
C ALA A 400 25.75 -18.48 2.36
N ALA A 401 26.07 -19.80 2.42
CA ALA A 401 25.70 -20.69 1.32
C ALA A 401 24.17 -20.70 1.11
N LEU A 402 23.73 -20.66 -0.16
CA LEU A 402 22.32 -20.86 -0.47
C LEU A 402 21.86 -22.25 -0.01
N PRO A 403 20.66 -22.36 0.50
CA PRO A 403 20.05 -23.65 0.73
C PRO A 403 19.96 -24.46 -0.57
N ASP A 404 19.84 -25.78 -0.44
CA ASP A 404 19.58 -26.65 -1.57
C ASP A 404 18.22 -26.30 -2.20
N GLN A 405 18.25 -25.57 -3.29
CA GLN A 405 17.06 -25.10 -4.01
C GLN A 405 16.23 -26.22 -4.64
N THR A 406 16.77 -27.46 -4.68
CA THR A 406 15.99 -28.64 -5.10
C THR A 406 15.05 -29.13 -4.00
N LYS A 407 15.35 -28.77 -2.76
CA LYS A 407 14.59 -29.18 -1.56
C LYS A 407 13.80 -28.03 -0.97
N CYS A 408 14.15 -26.80 -1.31
CA CYS A 408 13.57 -25.59 -0.74
C CYS A 408 13.00 -24.72 -1.86
N PRO A 409 11.82 -24.14 -1.68
CA PRO A 409 11.33 -23.12 -2.61
C PRO A 409 12.34 -21.97 -2.75
N ALA A 410 12.56 -21.51 -3.98
CA ALA A 410 13.48 -20.40 -4.25
C ALA A 410 13.06 -19.16 -3.47
N GLY A 411 14.02 -18.52 -2.81
CA GLY A 411 13.81 -17.28 -2.07
C GLY A 411 13.17 -17.44 -0.68
N THR A 412 12.92 -18.67 -0.20
CA THR A 412 12.26 -18.84 1.10
C THR A 412 13.22 -19.08 2.26
N GLY A 413 14.35 -19.71 2.01
CA GLY A 413 15.17 -20.24 3.09
C GLY A 413 14.45 -21.29 3.96
N SER A 414 13.19 -21.61 3.63
CA SER A 414 12.35 -22.55 4.38
C SER A 414 12.16 -23.87 3.66
N SER A 415 11.80 -24.89 4.39
CA SER A 415 11.65 -26.29 3.92
C SER A 415 10.20 -26.65 3.62
N VAL A 416 9.42 -25.78 2.98
CA VAL A 416 8.02 -26.07 2.66
C VAL A 416 7.90 -27.45 2.01
N GLY A 417 7.22 -28.36 2.70
CA GLY A 417 7.05 -29.75 2.26
C GLY A 417 8.25 -30.68 2.50
N SER A 418 9.32 -30.25 3.17
CA SER A 418 10.47 -31.07 3.58
C SER A 418 10.52 -31.26 5.11
N THR A 419 11.08 -32.35 5.58
CA THR A 419 11.37 -32.58 7.01
C THR A 419 12.75 -32.02 7.42
N THR A 420 13.53 -31.48 6.48
CA THR A 420 14.88 -30.97 6.73
C THR A 420 14.84 -29.43 6.54
N PRO A 421 15.25 -28.64 7.56
CA PRO A 421 15.34 -27.20 7.43
C PRO A 421 16.23 -26.80 6.25
N CYS A 422 15.76 -25.85 5.47
CA CYS A 422 16.46 -25.30 4.33
C CYS A 422 16.98 -23.92 4.65
N GLY A 423 18.17 -23.61 4.18
CA GLY A 423 18.71 -22.27 4.31
C GLY A 423 19.80 -22.12 5.33
N ASN A 424 20.55 -21.04 5.16
CA ASN A 424 21.62 -20.62 6.05
C ASN A 424 21.18 -19.48 6.98
N GLY A 425 19.91 -19.37 7.26
CA GLY A 425 19.41 -18.57 8.37
C GLY A 425 20.00 -19.07 9.68
N ALA A 426 20.26 -18.18 10.62
CA ALA A 426 20.63 -18.57 11.97
C ALA A 426 19.49 -19.35 12.62
N ILE A 427 19.82 -20.28 13.51
CA ILE A 427 18.92 -21.25 14.14
C ILE A 427 19.15 -21.32 15.64
N GLY A 428 18.24 -22.01 16.34
CA GLY A 428 18.32 -22.27 17.77
C GLY A 428 18.36 -20.98 18.57
N ILE A 429 19.37 -20.80 19.45
CA ILE A 429 19.49 -19.59 20.28
C ILE A 429 19.63 -18.29 19.47
N ASP A 430 20.01 -18.38 18.21
CA ASP A 430 20.13 -17.24 17.30
C ASP A 430 18.84 -16.97 16.51
N ASN A 431 17.73 -17.65 16.83
CA ASN A 431 16.45 -17.59 16.11
C ASN A 431 15.25 -17.81 17.06
N LEU A 432 15.22 -17.10 18.17
CA LEU A 432 14.24 -17.32 19.26
C LEU A 432 12.78 -17.17 18.79
N TRP A 433 12.50 -16.24 17.85
CA TRP A 433 11.18 -16.02 17.25
C TRP A 433 11.05 -16.77 15.91
N HIS A 434 11.41 -18.04 15.91
CA HIS A 434 11.26 -18.87 14.72
C HIS A 434 9.80 -19.30 14.51
N ASP A 435 9.47 -19.47 13.24
CA ASP A 435 8.28 -20.21 12.83
C ASP A 435 8.60 -21.70 12.71
N LEU A 436 7.57 -22.53 12.75
CA LEU A 436 7.67 -23.97 12.54
C LEU A 436 6.95 -24.36 11.26
N GLU A 437 7.66 -25.01 10.35
CA GLU A 437 7.07 -25.67 9.18
C GLU A 437 7.21 -27.17 9.31
N ASN A 438 6.09 -27.91 9.30
CA ASN A 438 6.08 -29.36 9.51
C ASN A 438 6.82 -29.80 10.79
N GLY A 439 6.74 -28.97 11.83
CA GLY A 439 7.43 -29.21 13.09
C GLY A 439 8.95 -28.95 13.07
N GLN A 440 9.46 -28.38 11.99
CA GLN A 440 10.87 -27.96 11.87
C GLN A 440 10.99 -26.45 11.96
N GLU A 441 12.05 -26.00 12.62
CA GLU A 441 12.40 -24.59 12.73
C GLU A 441 12.69 -23.97 11.34
N VAL A 442 12.09 -22.81 11.05
CA VAL A 442 12.40 -22.00 9.87
C VAL A 442 13.64 -21.15 10.18
N PRO A 443 14.78 -21.38 9.51
CA PRO A 443 16.01 -20.64 9.75
C PRO A 443 15.91 -19.19 9.25
N ALA A 444 15.82 -18.21 10.16
CA ALA A 444 15.63 -16.80 9.80
C ALA A 444 16.51 -15.83 10.59
N GLY A 445 17.10 -16.29 11.70
CA GLY A 445 17.80 -15.41 12.63
C GLY A 445 16.88 -14.34 13.22
N ALA A 446 15.61 -14.69 13.43
CA ALA A 446 14.59 -13.79 13.94
C ALA A 446 14.61 -13.81 15.49
N ASN A 447 15.01 -12.72 16.08
CA ASN A 447 15.06 -12.56 17.53
C ASN A 447 14.44 -11.22 17.92
N PRO A 448 13.70 -11.15 19.04
CA PRO A 448 13.31 -9.84 19.58
C PRO A 448 14.56 -9.07 20.07
N MET A 449 14.50 -7.74 20.10
CA MET A 449 15.64 -6.94 20.51
C MET A 449 16.08 -7.21 21.95
N TRP A 450 15.16 -7.56 22.86
CA TRP A 450 15.53 -7.94 24.22
C TRP A 450 16.39 -9.21 24.26
N HIS A 451 16.19 -10.17 23.35
CA HIS A 451 17.05 -11.35 23.25
C HIS A 451 18.41 -10.99 22.60
N ALA A 452 18.41 -10.19 21.53
CA ALA A 452 19.64 -9.72 20.91
C ALA A 452 20.54 -8.97 21.91
N LYS A 453 19.96 -8.14 22.80
CA LYS A 453 20.70 -7.47 23.88
C LYS A 453 21.28 -8.47 24.89
N ASN A 454 20.53 -9.51 25.25
CA ASN A 454 21.04 -10.56 26.12
C ASN A 454 22.22 -11.31 25.47
N LEU A 455 22.12 -11.67 24.20
CA LEU A 455 23.25 -12.29 23.47
C LEU A 455 24.47 -11.39 23.46
N GLN A 456 24.29 -10.09 23.19
CA GLN A 456 25.36 -9.10 23.23
C GLN A 456 26.06 -9.03 24.59
N ASP A 457 25.29 -9.14 25.69
CA ASP A 457 25.79 -9.08 27.07
C ASP A 457 26.28 -10.44 27.61
N GLY A 458 26.38 -11.46 26.76
CA GLY A 458 26.84 -12.79 27.14
C GLY A 458 25.84 -13.59 27.94
N ARG A 459 24.54 -13.34 27.77
CA ARG A 459 23.44 -13.99 28.48
C ARG A 459 22.60 -14.84 27.54
N ALA A 460 22.31 -16.05 27.97
CA ALA A 460 21.46 -16.95 27.18
C ALA A 460 19.96 -16.66 27.31
N GLY A 461 19.52 -15.99 28.37
CA GLY A 461 18.12 -15.74 28.70
C GLY A 461 17.43 -16.87 29.45
N SER A 462 16.66 -16.53 30.51
CA SER A 462 15.94 -17.50 31.34
C SER A 462 14.68 -18.09 30.64
N TYR A 463 14.21 -17.43 29.59
CA TYR A 463 12.96 -17.72 28.86
C TYR A 463 13.13 -18.77 27.74
N ARG A 464 14.34 -19.23 27.44
CA ARG A 464 14.66 -20.09 26.29
C ARG A 464 13.76 -21.31 26.17
N GLU A 465 13.60 -22.05 27.27
CA GLU A 465 12.79 -23.28 27.31
C GLU A 465 11.31 -23.00 27.03
N ALA A 466 10.79 -21.84 27.43
CA ALA A 466 9.42 -21.43 27.15
C ALA A 466 9.17 -21.15 25.66
N TYR A 467 10.24 -20.86 24.90
CA TYR A 467 10.21 -20.76 23.42
C TYR A 467 10.55 -22.08 22.71
N GLY A 468 10.65 -23.19 23.47
CA GLY A 468 10.87 -24.52 22.91
C GLY A 468 12.34 -24.87 22.70
N LEU A 469 13.29 -24.01 23.07
CA LEU A 469 14.71 -24.34 23.01
C LEU A 469 15.06 -25.40 24.04
N THR A 470 15.89 -26.37 23.64
CA THR A 470 16.29 -27.54 24.47
C THR A 470 17.82 -27.61 24.60
N PRO A 471 18.48 -26.66 25.29
CA PRO A 471 19.92 -26.55 25.31
C PRO A 471 20.65 -27.73 25.93
N ALA A 472 19.92 -28.64 26.65
CA ALA A 472 20.47 -29.89 27.18
C ALA A 472 20.64 -30.95 26.11
N THR A 473 19.91 -30.91 25.02
CA THR A 473 19.88 -31.97 23.97
C THR A 473 20.25 -31.43 22.59
N ASP A 474 20.03 -30.13 22.32
CA ASP A 474 20.38 -29.49 21.06
C ASP A 474 21.56 -28.48 21.25
N PRO A 475 22.71 -28.73 20.65
CA PRO A 475 23.86 -27.83 20.71
C PRO A 475 23.59 -26.45 20.08
N THR A 476 22.66 -26.35 19.14
CA THR A 476 22.31 -25.05 18.50
C THR A 476 21.57 -24.11 19.45
N ASP A 477 20.91 -24.67 20.47
CA ASP A 477 20.19 -23.94 21.51
C ASP A 477 21.10 -23.43 22.64
N GLN A 478 22.38 -23.86 22.61
CA GLN A 478 23.36 -23.45 23.64
C GLN A 478 23.95 -22.08 23.29
N PHE A 479 24.09 -21.26 24.33
CA PHE A 479 24.90 -20.04 24.23
C PHE A 479 26.37 -20.40 24.09
N SER A 480 27.04 -19.88 23.05
CA SER A 480 28.47 -20.08 22.84
C SER A 480 29.09 -18.90 22.07
N GLY A 481 30.37 -18.68 22.29
CA GLY A 481 31.11 -17.58 21.66
C GLY A 481 30.75 -16.22 22.26
N THR A 482 31.15 -15.17 21.55
CA THR A 482 30.89 -13.77 21.93
C THR A 482 30.19 -13.05 20.79
N TYR A 483 29.10 -12.36 21.10
CA TYR A 483 28.36 -11.54 20.15
C TYR A 483 28.84 -10.10 20.26
N THR A 484 29.75 -9.73 19.36
CA THR A 484 30.31 -8.37 19.34
C THR A 484 29.41 -7.46 18.51
N ARG A 485 28.99 -6.35 19.11
CA ARG A 485 28.24 -5.30 18.41
C ARG A 485 29.17 -4.54 17.46
N HIS A 486 28.73 -4.37 16.24
CA HIS A 486 29.31 -3.50 15.21
C HIS A 486 28.28 -2.46 14.75
N TYR A 487 28.76 -1.41 14.09
CA TYR A 487 27.89 -0.35 13.55
C TYR A 487 28.52 0.26 12.30
N SER A 488 27.73 0.38 11.26
CA SER A 488 28.07 1.12 10.05
C SER A 488 27.41 2.50 10.08
N ALA A 489 28.20 3.55 10.26
CA ALA A 489 27.68 4.92 10.23
C ALA A 489 27.11 5.32 8.85
N PRO A 490 27.73 4.93 7.70
CA PRO A 490 27.13 5.22 6.39
C PRO A 490 25.78 4.58 6.15
N LEU A 491 25.54 3.35 6.66
CA LEU A 491 24.27 2.62 6.54
C LEU A 491 23.28 2.99 7.63
N VAL A 492 23.76 3.52 8.77
CA VAL A 492 22.98 3.65 10.02
C VAL A 492 22.43 2.28 10.44
N ALA A 493 23.29 1.27 10.47
CA ALA A 493 22.89 -0.11 10.72
C ALA A 493 23.83 -0.78 11.74
N PRO A 494 23.30 -1.24 12.90
CA PRO A 494 24.02 -2.09 13.85
C PRO A 494 23.84 -3.58 13.50
N TRP A 495 24.81 -4.40 13.92
CA TRP A 495 24.70 -5.85 13.88
C TRP A 495 25.54 -6.51 14.97
N LEU A 496 25.20 -7.73 15.31
CA LEU A 496 25.99 -8.62 16.15
C LEU A 496 26.75 -9.60 15.28
N TRP A 497 28.02 -9.80 15.58
CA TRP A 497 28.86 -10.79 14.93
C TRP A 497 29.41 -11.78 15.96
N ASN A 498 29.16 -13.08 15.75
CA ASN A 498 29.79 -14.15 16.50
C ASN A 498 30.78 -14.90 15.60
N SER A 499 32.06 -14.61 15.75
CA SER A 499 33.13 -15.17 14.89
C SER A 499 33.34 -16.66 15.08
N GLN A 500 33.06 -17.21 16.27
CA GLN A 500 33.17 -18.63 16.55
C GLN A 500 32.10 -19.44 15.85
N LYS A 501 30.86 -18.94 15.85
CA LYS A 501 29.70 -19.56 15.21
C LYS A 501 29.56 -19.14 13.74
N GLN A 502 30.29 -18.11 13.30
CA GLN A 502 30.10 -17.42 12.01
C GLN A 502 28.64 -16.97 11.82
N VAL A 503 28.04 -16.40 12.88
CA VAL A 503 26.67 -15.90 12.89
C VAL A 503 26.67 -14.40 12.80
N PHE A 504 25.88 -13.89 11.87
CA PHE A 504 25.56 -12.46 11.70
C PHE A 504 24.10 -12.23 12.03
N LEU A 505 23.81 -11.30 12.94
CA LEU A 505 22.46 -10.86 13.29
C LEU A 505 22.34 -9.36 13.07
N SER A 506 21.61 -8.93 12.06
CA SER A 506 21.28 -7.50 11.87
C SER A 506 20.30 -7.05 12.96
N THR A 507 20.55 -5.93 13.59
CA THR A 507 19.76 -5.44 14.73
C THR A 507 19.32 -3.99 14.53
N GLU A 508 18.53 -3.49 15.48
CA GLU A 508 18.36 -2.06 15.80
C GLU A 508 18.80 -1.81 17.23
N ASP A 509 19.17 -0.58 17.53
CA ASP A 509 19.52 -0.13 18.88
C ASP A 509 19.24 1.37 19.05
N GLU A 510 19.59 1.90 20.23
CA GLU A 510 19.36 3.30 20.55
C GLU A 510 20.09 4.25 19.59
N GLN A 511 21.27 3.85 19.09
CA GLN A 511 22.06 4.69 18.15
C GLN A 511 21.39 4.77 16.77
N SER A 512 20.98 3.64 16.21
CA SER A 512 20.33 3.59 14.89
C SER A 512 18.96 4.25 14.93
N LEU A 513 18.16 3.99 15.97
CA LEU A 513 16.84 4.60 16.10
C LEU A 513 16.89 6.11 16.37
N ALA A 514 17.87 6.59 17.14
CA ALA A 514 18.06 8.03 17.29
C ALA A 514 18.36 8.71 15.95
N ALA A 515 19.23 8.12 15.12
CA ALA A 515 19.53 8.65 13.79
C ALA A 515 18.34 8.57 12.83
N LYS A 516 17.55 7.49 12.87
CA LYS A 516 16.30 7.36 12.10
C LYS A 516 15.24 8.38 12.56
N ALA A 517 15.12 8.63 13.86
CA ALA A 517 14.22 9.67 14.37
C ALA A 517 14.65 11.08 13.91
N ASP A 518 15.94 11.38 13.93
CA ASP A 518 16.48 12.63 13.42
C ASP A 518 16.22 12.79 11.91
N TYR A 519 16.33 11.70 11.15
CA TYR A 519 15.95 11.66 9.73
C TYR A 519 14.46 11.98 9.52
N VAL A 520 13.57 11.36 10.30
CA VAL A 520 12.12 11.62 10.27
C VAL A 520 11.81 13.10 10.54
N LEU A 521 12.49 13.69 11.52
CA LEU A 521 12.34 15.11 11.83
C LEU A 521 12.86 16.00 10.70
N ALA A 522 14.05 15.72 10.17
CA ALA A 522 14.70 16.52 9.14
C ALA A 522 13.96 16.50 7.80
N LYS A 523 13.37 15.35 7.42
CA LYS A 523 12.60 15.19 6.18
C LYS A 523 11.11 15.59 6.34
N GLY A 524 10.65 15.95 7.54
CA GLY A 524 9.24 16.27 7.79
C GLY A 524 8.30 15.08 7.61
N ILE A 525 8.79 13.87 7.80
CA ILE A 525 8.06 12.60 7.69
C ILE A 525 7.02 12.51 8.80
N GLY A 526 5.89 11.83 8.55
CA GLY A 526 4.76 11.71 9.48
C GLY A 526 5.09 10.96 10.76
N GLY A 527 5.99 9.99 10.70
CA GLY A 527 6.40 9.23 11.88
C GLY A 527 7.10 7.91 11.56
N VAL A 528 6.99 7.00 12.51
CA VAL A 528 7.54 5.63 12.42
C VAL A 528 6.44 4.60 12.64
N MET A 529 6.63 3.43 12.04
CA MET A 529 5.84 2.23 12.26
C MET A 529 6.76 1.13 12.81
N ILE A 530 6.35 0.49 13.88
CA ILE A 530 7.13 -0.50 14.64
C ILE A 530 6.58 -1.89 14.40
N TRP A 531 7.38 -2.79 13.87
CA TRP A 531 7.12 -4.23 13.83
C TRP A 531 8.06 -4.96 14.76
N GLU A 532 7.65 -5.53 15.87
CA GLU A 532 6.41 -5.42 16.61
C GLU A 532 6.71 -4.93 18.05
N LEU A 533 5.73 -4.33 18.72
CA LEU A 533 5.91 -3.75 20.06
C LEU A 533 6.53 -4.72 21.08
N ALA A 534 6.18 -6.00 21.03
CA ALA A 534 6.70 -7.04 21.92
C ALA A 534 8.22 -7.27 21.82
N GLY A 535 8.85 -6.74 20.77
CA GLY A 535 10.29 -6.86 20.54
C GLY A 535 11.14 -5.82 21.28
N ASP A 536 10.55 -4.72 21.78
CA ASP A 536 11.27 -3.69 22.54
C ASP A 536 11.75 -4.22 23.89
N TYR A 537 12.74 -3.60 24.47
CA TYR A 537 13.41 -4.07 25.67
C TYR A 537 13.47 -3.07 26.83
N ALA A 538 13.64 -3.63 28.01
CA ALA A 538 14.12 -2.95 29.20
C ALA A 538 14.96 -3.93 30.03
N TRP A 539 15.85 -3.41 30.89
CA TRP A 539 16.53 -4.23 31.86
C TRP A 539 15.55 -4.63 32.98
N ASP A 540 15.40 -5.93 33.18
CA ASP A 540 14.62 -6.50 34.29
C ASP A 540 15.57 -6.87 35.45
N ALA A 541 15.59 -6.07 36.52
CA ALA A 541 16.49 -6.28 37.66
C ALA A 541 16.15 -7.55 38.47
N GLN A 542 14.89 -8.04 38.41
CA GLN A 542 14.49 -9.26 39.11
C GLN A 542 14.96 -10.51 38.35
N ARG A 543 14.93 -10.46 37.04
CA ARG A 543 15.44 -11.50 36.16
C ARG A 543 16.96 -11.44 35.99
N GLY A 544 17.56 -10.27 36.14
CA GLY A 544 18.96 -10.02 35.84
C GLY A 544 19.30 -10.13 34.36
N GLU A 545 18.33 -9.81 33.50
CA GLU A 545 18.46 -9.90 32.03
C GLU A 545 17.59 -8.85 31.36
N TYR A 546 17.81 -8.61 30.05
CA TYR A 546 16.87 -7.82 29.25
C TYR A 546 15.60 -8.61 28.98
N TYR A 547 14.46 -7.93 29.00
CA TYR A 547 13.15 -8.51 28.75
C TYR A 547 12.26 -7.50 28.04
N MET A 548 11.02 -7.91 27.69
CA MET A 548 10.03 -7.02 27.06
C MET A 548 9.93 -5.69 27.80
N GLY A 549 10.05 -4.60 27.08
CA GLY A 549 10.08 -3.25 27.66
C GLY A 549 9.76 -2.18 26.63
N ASN A 550 10.23 -0.95 26.88
CA ASN A 550 9.86 0.20 26.06
C ASN A 550 11.04 1.17 25.84
N THR A 551 12.28 0.71 25.89
CA THR A 551 13.47 1.57 25.78
C THR A 551 13.52 2.29 24.44
N LEU A 552 13.32 1.55 23.35
CA LEU A 552 13.37 2.08 22.00
C LEU A 552 12.17 2.99 21.70
N THR A 553 10.98 2.59 22.14
CA THR A 553 9.75 3.38 21.98
C THR A 553 9.82 4.68 22.78
N ASN A 554 10.37 4.65 24.00
CA ASN A 554 10.61 5.86 24.80
C ASN A 554 11.59 6.82 24.11
N LEU A 555 12.67 6.29 23.51
CA LEU A 555 13.63 7.11 22.77
C LEU A 555 12.97 7.81 21.59
N LEU A 556 12.16 7.10 20.80
CA LEU A 556 11.42 7.69 19.68
C LEU A 556 10.48 8.80 20.16
N TYR A 557 9.71 8.54 21.22
CA TYR A 557 8.84 9.55 21.81
C TYR A 557 9.64 10.78 22.31
N ASP A 558 10.73 10.57 23.00
CA ASP A 558 11.56 11.67 23.53
C ASP A 558 12.17 12.53 22.41
N LYS A 559 12.51 11.93 21.28
CA LYS A 559 12.93 12.64 20.07
C LYS A 559 11.80 13.43 19.43
N PHE A 560 10.59 12.88 19.38
CA PHE A 560 9.46 13.46 18.64
C PHE A 560 8.67 14.50 19.45
N LYS A 561 8.57 14.37 20.77
CA LYS A 561 7.79 15.31 21.61
C LYS A 561 8.22 16.78 21.50
N ALA A 562 9.50 17.03 21.19
CA ALA A 562 10.05 18.37 21.00
C ALA A 562 10.17 18.78 19.52
N GLY A 563 9.70 17.94 18.60
CA GLY A 563 9.83 18.15 17.16
C GLY A 563 8.86 19.22 16.62
N THR A 564 9.27 19.89 15.54
CA THR A 564 8.35 20.73 14.77
C THR A 564 7.29 19.87 14.07
N PRO A 565 6.08 20.38 13.80
CA PRO A 565 5.07 19.65 13.05
C PRO A 565 5.59 19.16 11.69
N TYR A 566 5.08 18.03 11.24
CA TYR A 566 5.50 17.42 9.96
C TYR A 566 5.01 18.21 8.74
N THR A 567 5.59 17.92 7.56
CA THR A 567 5.26 18.57 6.30
C THR A 567 3.92 18.09 5.76
N ALA A 568 2.98 19.03 5.57
CA ALA A 568 1.61 18.73 5.17
C ALA A 568 1.30 19.01 3.69
N LYS A 569 2.29 19.51 2.91
CA LYS A 569 2.11 19.83 1.49
C LYS A 569 2.77 18.79 0.59
N LYS A 570 2.07 18.43 -0.50
CA LYS A 570 2.57 17.50 -1.50
C LYS A 570 3.67 18.14 -2.36
N ALA A 571 3.47 19.35 -2.85
CA ALA A 571 4.46 20.09 -3.62
C ALA A 571 5.45 20.83 -2.72
N ASN A 572 6.72 20.91 -3.15
CA ASN A 572 7.76 21.68 -2.47
C ASN A 572 7.71 23.18 -2.82
N VAL A 573 6.90 23.56 -3.81
CA VAL A 573 6.68 24.93 -4.26
C VAL A 573 5.20 25.29 -4.16
N ALA A 574 4.90 26.58 -4.14
CA ALA A 574 3.51 27.05 -4.19
C ALA A 574 2.87 26.66 -5.53
N MET A 575 1.78 25.91 -5.48
CA MET A 575 1.02 25.56 -6.67
C MET A 575 0.16 26.74 -7.14
N PRO A 576 -0.09 26.87 -8.46
CA PRO A 576 -0.97 27.89 -9.01
C PRO A 576 -2.35 27.84 -8.36
N THR A 577 -2.93 29.01 -8.12
CA THR A 577 -4.33 29.13 -7.61
C THR A 577 -5.37 28.98 -8.71
N ALA A 578 -4.99 29.31 -9.96
CA ALA A 578 -5.82 29.02 -11.12
C ALA A 578 -5.81 27.50 -11.39
N THR A 579 -6.96 26.89 -11.55
CA THR A 579 -7.12 25.45 -11.80
C THR A 579 -7.71 25.19 -13.18
N LEU A 580 -7.33 24.09 -13.80
CA LEU A 580 -7.89 23.63 -15.05
C LEU A 580 -8.37 22.18 -14.89
N ASN A 581 -9.58 21.89 -15.38
CA ASN A 581 -10.12 20.54 -15.35
C ASN A 581 -9.48 19.69 -16.46
N VAL A 582 -8.32 19.13 -16.15
CA VAL A 582 -7.58 18.19 -16.99
C VAL A 582 -7.31 16.94 -16.18
N GLY A 583 -7.70 15.81 -16.72
CA GLY A 583 -7.40 14.50 -16.16
C GLY A 583 -6.02 14.03 -16.59
N VAL A 584 -5.28 13.42 -15.66
CA VAL A 584 -4.02 12.74 -15.95
C VAL A 584 -4.14 11.29 -15.48
N THR A 585 -3.84 10.35 -16.37
CA THR A 585 -3.78 8.93 -16.04
C THR A 585 -2.50 8.33 -16.59
N MET A 586 -1.99 7.32 -15.90
CA MET A 586 -0.89 6.50 -16.41
C MET A 586 -1.36 5.04 -16.50
N GLY A 587 -0.96 4.36 -17.58
CA GLY A 587 -1.32 2.98 -17.83
C GLY A 587 -0.35 2.32 -18.80
N GLY A 588 -0.71 1.12 -19.29
CA GLY A 588 0.11 0.42 -20.28
C GLY A 588 1.40 -0.20 -19.72
N PHE A 589 1.52 -0.37 -18.42
CA PHE A 589 2.66 -1.01 -17.78
C PHE A 589 2.78 -2.48 -18.21
N ALA A 590 4.00 -2.92 -18.51
CA ALA A 590 4.29 -4.34 -18.64
C ALA A 590 4.19 -5.04 -17.28
N LEU A 591 4.02 -6.37 -17.28
CA LEU A 591 4.09 -7.14 -16.03
C LEU A 591 5.48 -7.00 -15.39
N GLY A 592 5.54 -6.98 -14.07
CA GLY A 592 6.70 -6.60 -13.28
C GLY A 592 8.03 -7.18 -13.70
N ASP A 593 8.11 -8.50 -14.00
CA ASP A 593 9.35 -9.15 -14.45
C ASP A 593 9.87 -8.57 -15.78
N ASN A 594 8.96 -8.16 -16.65
CA ASN A 594 9.24 -7.62 -17.97
C ASN A 594 9.12 -6.09 -18.03
N ASN A 595 8.86 -5.43 -16.90
CA ASN A 595 8.69 -3.99 -16.81
C ASN A 595 10.04 -3.28 -16.68
N TYR A 596 10.90 -3.46 -17.69
CA TYR A 596 12.21 -2.81 -17.79
C TYR A 596 12.68 -2.72 -19.27
N PRO A 597 13.01 -1.51 -19.78
CA PRO A 597 12.74 -0.21 -19.13
C PRO A 597 11.24 -0.01 -18.91
N ILE A 598 10.88 0.85 -17.96
CA ILE A 598 9.48 1.12 -17.61
C ILE A 598 8.93 2.13 -18.63
N ASN A 599 7.91 1.74 -19.39
CA ASN A 599 7.38 2.52 -20.52
C ASN A 599 5.86 2.69 -20.43
N PRO A 600 5.33 3.42 -19.44
CA PRO A 600 3.89 3.66 -19.35
C PRO A 600 3.44 4.75 -20.33
N GLU A 601 2.16 4.75 -20.62
CA GLU A 601 1.45 5.81 -21.33
C GLU A 601 0.89 6.83 -20.34
N LEU A 602 1.37 8.06 -20.44
CA LEU A 602 0.78 9.20 -19.73
C LEU A 602 -0.27 9.84 -20.65
N ARG A 603 -1.52 9.79 -20.23
CA ARG A 603 -2.66 10.36 -20.94
C ARG A 603 -3.12 11.67 -20.29
N LEU A 604 -3.24 12.70 -21.09
CA LEU A 604 -3.75 14.02 -20.73
C LEU A 604 -5.13 14.20 -21.34
N THR A 605 -6.20 14.22 -20.53
CA THR A 605 -7.58 14.35 -20.99
C THR A 605 -8.11 15.77 -20.69
N ASN A 606 -8.46 16.51 -21.71
CA ASN A 606 -8.98 17.86 -21.58
C ASN A 606 -10.49 17.84 -21.23
N ASN A 607 -10.81 17.88 -19.94
CA ASN A 607 -12.19 17.97 -19.44
C ASN A 607 -12.63 19.43 -19.25
N SER A 608 -11.81 20.42 -19.67
CA SER A 608 -12.15 21.84 -19.57
C SER A 608 -12.96 22.32 -20.78
N GLY A 609 -13.54 23.49 -20.65
CA GLY A 609 -14.26 24.16 -21.77
C GLY A 609 -13.35 24.89 -22.76
N ALA A 610 -12.03 24.89 -22.57
CA ALA A 610 -11.06 25.59 -23.40
C ALA A 610 -10.15 24.61 -24.18
N THR A 611 -9.80 24.95 -25.42
CA THR A 611 -8.79 24.19 -26.16
C THR A 611 -7.41 24.43 -25.56
N ILE A 612 -6.68 23.34 -25.25
CA ILE A 612 -5.26 23.40 -24.90
C ILE A 612 -4.47 23.52 -26.21
N PRO A 613 -3.73 24.63 -26.46
CA PRO A 613 -3.08 24.83 -27.75
C PRO A 613 -1.83 23.96 -27.90
N ALA A 614 -1.41 23.74 -29.14
CA ALA A 614 -0.07 23.23 -29.41
C ALA A 614 1.00 24.13 -28.79
N GLY A 615 2.06 23.53 -28.24
CA GLY A 615 3.12 24.23 -27.53
C GLY A 615 2.78 24.54 -26.07
N ALA A 616 1.58 24.21 -25.55
CA ALA A 616 1.29 24.26 -24.13
C ALA A 616 2.31 23.42 -23.33
N GLN A 617 2.76 23.96 -22.17
CA GLN A 617 3.82 23.33 -21.37
C GLN A 617 3.18 22.60 -20.21
N LEU A 618 3.23 21.27 -20.24
CA LEU A 618 2.91 20.41 -19.11
C LEU A 618 4.17 20.20 -18.27
N GLU A 619 4.14 20.60 -17.01
CA GLU A 619 5.22 20.28 -16.08
C GLU A 619 4.71 19.41 -14.93
N PHE A 620 5.59 18.56 -14.42
CA PHE A 620 5.31 17.70 -13.26
C PHE A 620 6.57 17.37 -12.47
N ASP A 621 6.38 16.99 -11.23
CA ASP A 621 7.43 16.47 -10.38
C ASP A 621 7.60 14.95 -10.61
N TYR A 622 8.87 14.54 -10.71
CA TYR A 622 9.32 13.18 -10.90
C TYR A 622 10.28 12.84 -9.74
N PRO A 623 10.05 11.73 -8.98
CA PRO A 623 10.81 11.51 -7.74
C PRO A 623 12.27 11.19 -7.97
N THR A 624 13.13 11.64 -7.05
CA THR A 624 14.58 11.39 -7.07
C THR A 624 14.98 9.95 -6.76
N SER A 625 14.01 9.10 -6.35
CA SER A 625 14.22 7.65 -6.25
C SER A 625 14.59 6.98 -7.57
N ALA A 626 14.35 7.66 -8.70
CA ALA A 626 14.81 7.24 -10.02
C ALA A 626 15.79 8.27 -10.60
N PRO A 627 16.72 7.86 -11.51
CA PRO A 627 17.62 8.80 -12.17
C PRO A 627 16.85 9.91 -12.92
N GLY A 628 17.39 11.12 -12.91
CA GLY A 628 16.81 12.27 -13.63
C GLY A 628 16.85 12.17 -15.17
N THR A 629 17.05 10.98 -15.71
CA THR A 629 17.16 10.67 -17.15
C THR A 629 15.83 10.21 -17.75
N LEU A 630 14.72 10.77 -17.30
CA LEU A 630 13.41 10.49 -17.89
C LEU A 630 13.41 10.79 -19.40
N GLY A 631 12.99 9.82 -20.19
CA GLY A 631 12.80 9.92 -21.63
C GLY A 631 11.34 9.80 -22.06
N GLN A 632 11.10 9.91 -23.37
CA GLN A 632 9.80 9.66 -23.99
C GLN A 632 9.98 9.08 -25.40
N GLN A 633 8.97 8.38 -25.92
CA GLN A 633 9.02 7.68 -27.22
C GLN A 633 7.95 8.17 -28.21
N SER A 634 7.18 9.20 -27.88
CA SER A 634 6.06 9.70 -28.70
C SER A 634 6.36 10.99 -29.49
N GLY A 635 7.63 11.41 -29.53
CA GLY A 635 8.05 12.60 -30.27
C GLY A 635 7.68 13.92 -29.60
N TRP A 636 7.24 13.93 -28.33
CA TRP A 636 7.04 15.17 -27.58
C TRP A 636 8.39 15.79 -27.22
N ALA A 637 8.49 17.12 -27.20
CA ALA A 637 9.68 17.77 -26.66
C ALA A 637 9.68 17.62 -25.13
N LEU A 638 10.71 16.95 -24.60
CA LEU A 638 10.91 16.75 -23.16
C LEU A 638 12.17 17.47 -22.70
N SER A 639 12.11 18.11 -21.54
CA SER A 639 13.28 18.70 -20.89
C SER A 639 13.17 18.55 -19.37
N VAL A 640 14.31 18.35 -18.70
CA VAL A 640 14.43 18.42 -17.25
C VAL A 640 14.68 19.90 -16.88
N VAL A 641 13.72 20.50 -16.19
CA VAL A 641 13.77 21.92 -15.79
C VAL A 641 14.69 22.12 -14.60
N SER A 642 14.62 21.20 -13.64
CA SER A 642 15.51 21.18 -12.48
C SER A 642 15.69 19.75 -11.98
N THR A 643 16.79 19.52 -11.28
CA THR A 643 17.17 18.22 -10.73
C THR A 643 17.42 18.34 -9.24
N GLY A 644 16.74 17.51 -8.44
CA GLY A 644 16.95 17.44 -6.99
C GLY A 644 18.17 16.60 -6.61
N HIS A 645 18.47 15.57 -7.40
CA HIS A 645 19.56 14.63 -7.13
C HIS A 645 20.21 14.14 -8.42
N THR A 646 21.52 13.88 -8.38
CA THR A 646 22.31 13.29 -9.49
C THR A 646 23.34 12.33 -8.93
N GLY A 647 23.60 11.25 -9.65
CA GLY A 647 24.60 10.25 -9.30
C GLY A 647 24.11 9.24 -8.27
N SER A 648 25.05 8.67 -7.51
CA SER A 648 24.74 7.64 -6.51
C SER A 648 24.02 8.22 -5.30
N ASN A 649 23.19 7.38 -4.66
CA ASN A 649 22.50 7.74 -3.42
C ASN A 649 23.27 7.38 -2.14
N VAL A 650 24.59 7.22 -2.24
CA VAL A 650 25.45 7.05 -1.05
C VAL A 650 25.27 8.24 -0.12
N GLY A 651 24.92 7.96 1.14
CA GLY A 651 24.60 8.99 2.14
C GLY A 651 23.26 9.72 1.90
N GLY A 652 22.38 9.12 1.11
CA GLY A 652 20.99 9.54 0.91
C GLY A 652 20.76 10.43 -0.32
N LEU A 653 19.54 10.39 -0.82
CA LEU A 653 19.05 11.25 -1.89
C LEU A 653 18.93 12.71 -1.41
N LYS A 654 19.32 13.68 -2.25
CA LYS A 654 19.49 15.08 -1.79
C LYS A 654 18.18 15.88 -1.82
N GLY A 655 17.41 15.79 -2.88
CA GLY A 655 16.11 16.46 -3.03
C GLY A 655 15.00 15.46 -3.25
N ASP A 656 13.75 15.95 -3.28
CA ASP A 656 12.58 15.10 -3.45
C ASP A 656 12.27 14.83 -4.93
N PHE A 657 12.49 15.85 -5.80
CA PHE A 657 11.99 15.81 -7.17
C PHE A 657 13.01 16.31 -8.20
N HIS A 658 12.87 15.76 -9.39
CA HIS A 658 13.22 16.40 -10.65
C HIS A 658 11.97 17.08 -11.21
N ARG A 659 12.05 18.32 -11.70
CA ARG A 659 10.96 18.97 -12.42
C ARG A 659 11.13 18.74 -13.91
N VAL A 660 10.12 18.18 -14.55
CA VAL A 660 10.13 17.80 -15.97
C VAL A 660 9.09 18.60 -16.73
N ARG A 661 9.42 19.00 -17.96
CA ARG A 661 8.53 19.68 -18.89
C ARG A 661 8.33 18.86 -20.15
N LEU A 662 7.08 18.72 -20.56
CA LEU A 662 6.64 18.19 -21.86
C LEU A 662 5.91 19.31 -22.63
N ASN A 663 6.23 19.50 -23.90
CA ASN A 663 5.46 20.41 -24.74
C ASN A 663 4.40 19.63 -25.52
N VAL A 664 3.15 20.02 -25.41
CA VAL A 664 2.01 19.41 -26.10
C VAL A 664 2.19 19.60 -27.61
N PRO A 665 2.30 18.56 -28.43
CA PRO A 665 2.68 18.71 -29.84
C PRO A 665 1.54 19.21 -30.73
N ALA A 666 0.29 18.96 -30.37
CA ALA A 666 -0.92 19.35 -31.11
C ALA A 666 -1.99 19.84 -30.14
N ALA A 667 -2.92 20.67 -30.65
CA ALA A 667 -4.00 21.18 -29.82
C ALA A 667 -4.93 20.06 -29.33
N ILE A 668 -5.34 20.13 -28.05
CA ILE A 668 -6.29 19.18 -27.43
C ILE A 668 -7.62 19.91 -27.24
N ALA A 669 -8.61 19.57 -28.03
CA ALA A 669 -9.96 20.15 -27.93
C ALA A 669 -10.65 19.70 -26.62
N PRO A 670 -11.68 20.44 -26.15
CA PRO A 670 -12.53 19.98 -25.06
C PRO A 670 -13.06 18.56 -25.29
N GLY A 671 -12.93 17.68 -24.29
CA GLY A 671 -13.32 16.27 -24.36
C GLY A 671 -12.32 15.35 -25.09
N ALA A 672 -11.27 15.89 -25.73
CA ALA A 672 -10.21 15.11 -26.36
C ALA A 672 -9.07 14.80 -25.40
N PHE A 673 -8.17 13.91 -25.81
CA PHE A 673 -6.97 13.57 -25.06
C PHE A 673 -5.71 13.53 -25.96
N ALA A 674 -4.55 13.58 -25.31
CA ALA A 674 -3.26 13.31 -25.92
C ALA A 674 -2.47 12.35 -25.02
N GLU A 675 -1.59 11.54 -25.62
CA GLU A 675 -0.80 10.53 -24.92
C GLU A 675 0.69 10.66 -25.25
N VAL A 676 1.51 10.34 -24.27
CA VAL A 676 2.96 10.24 -24.41
C VAL A 676 3.47 9.01 -23.69
N THR A 677 4.24 8.18 -24.37
CA THR A 677 4.94 7.05 -23.77
C THR A 677 6.19 7.57 -23.09
N LEU A 678 6.24 7.47 -21.78
CA LEU A 678 7.42 7.80 -20.97
C LEU A 678 8.43 6.64 -21.01
N ASN A 679 9.69 6.93 -20.64
CA ASN A 679 10.74 5.91 -20.52
C ASN A 679 11.61 6.23 -19.31
N TYR A 680 11.70 5.30 -18.37
CA TYR A 680 12.55 5.42 -17.17
C TYR A 680 12.97 4.03 -16.66
N SER A 681 13.94 3.99 -15.74
CA SER A 681 14.61 2.74 -15.37
C SER A 681 14.19 2.19 -13.99
N LEU A 682 13.94 3.03 -13.00
CA LEU A 682 13.49 2.60 -11.67
C LEU A 682 12.01 2.95 -11.45
N PRO A 683 11.26 2.15 -10.69
CA PRO A 683 9.86 2.46 -10.39
C PRO A 683 9.70 3.80 -9.66
N ILE A 684 8.59 4.46 -9.90
CA ILE A 684 8.23 5.72 -9.26
C ILE A 684 6.79 5.67 -8.75
N ALA A 685 6.52 6.31 -7.63
CA ALA A 685 5.17 6.66 -7.21
C ALA A 685 4.88 8.08 -7.70
N GLY A 686 4.38 8.21 -8.88
CA GLY A 686 4.15 9.49 -9.53
C GLY A 686 4.07 9.30 -11.03
N PRO A 687 4.14 10.37 -11.84
CA PRO A 687 4.43 11.79 -11.50
C PRO A 687 3.32 12.51 -10.73
N SER A 688 3.63 13.71 -10.23
CA SER A 688 2.70 14.52 -9.42
C SER A 688 2.93 16.02 -9.59
N ASN A 689 2.13 16.84 -8.88
CA ASN A 689 2.26 18.29 -8.85
C ASN A 689 2.25 18.91 -10.26
N PHE A 690 1.25 18.50 -11.04
CA PHE A 690 1.14 18.90 -12.44
C PHE A 690 0.76 20.38 -12.57
N THR A 691 1.42 21.05 -13.49
CA THR A 691 1.03 22.39 -13.97
C THR A 691 0.93 22.40 -15.49
N LEU A 692 0.01 23.21 -16.03
CA LEU A 692 -0.16 23.39 -17.46
C LEU A 692 -0.14 24.88 -17.79
N SER A 693 0.78 25.31 -18.62
CA SER A 693 0.97 26.73 -18.98
C SER A 693 0.67 26.98 -20.44
N PHE A 694 -0.25 27.91 -20.71
CA PHE A 694 -0.55 28.44 -22.04
C PHE A 694 -1.27 29.82 -21.93
N GLY A 695 -1.23 30.61 -22.97
CA GLY A 695 -1.90 31.92 -23.02
C GLY A 695 -1.49 32.89 -21.90
N GLY A 696 -0.24 32.78 -21.41
CA GLY A 696 0.28 33.62 -20.33
C GLY A 696 -0.18 33.19 -18.91
N THR A 697 -0.97 32.14 -18.76
CA THR A 697 -1.46 31.62 -17.46
C THR A 697 -0.91 30.22 -17.19
N THR A 698 -0.54 29.97 -15.93
CA THR A 698 -0.19 28.64 -15.41
C THR A 698 -1.31 28.15 -14.51
N TYR A 699 -1.77 26.95 -14.78
CA TYR A 699 -2.85 26.27 -14.06
C TYR A 699 -2.32 25.07 -13.28
N ALA A 700 -2.85 24.83 -12.08
CA ALA A 700 -2.76 23.53 -11.42
C ALA A 700 -3.84 22.60 -11.98
N LEU A 701 -3.57 21.29 -12.00
CA LEU A 701 -4.53 20.31 -12.53
C LEU A 701 -5.37 19.71 -11.40
N ALA A 702 -6.65 19.51 -11.68
CA ALA A 702 -7.59 18.87 -10.73
C ALA A 702 -7.19 17.44 -10.33
N ALA A 703 -6.41 16.75 -11.17
CA ALA A 703 -5.88 15.40 -10.89
C ALA A 703 -5.02 15.31 -9.61
N ASP A 704 -4.47 16.42 -9.13
CA ASP A 704 -3.65 16.46 -7.93
C ASP A 704 -4.45 16.55 -6.60
N HIS A 705 -5.79 16.62 -6.67
CA HIS A 705 -6.68 16.74 -5.51
C HIS A 705 -6.21 17.78 -4.49
N ALA A 706 -5.88 18.98 -4.98
CA ALA A 706 -5.40 20.07 -4.15
C ALA A 706 -6.34 20.32 -2.96
N ARG A 707 -5.76 20.62 -1.81
CA ARG A 707 -6.48 20.93 -0.58
C ARG A 707 -7.44 22.10 -0.78
N GLY A 708 -8.69 21.95 -0.31
CA GLY A 708 -9.76 22.92 -0.54
C GLY A 708 -10.32 22.90 -1.97
N GLY A 709 -9.73 22.17 -2.89
CA GLY A 709 -10.32 21.86 -4.20
C GLY A 709 -11.48 20.89 -4.04
N VAL A 710 -12.62 21.21 -4.61
CA VAL A 710 -13.68 20.22 -4.85
C VAL A 710 -13.11 19.27 -5.89
N ALA A 711 -13.19 17.94 -5.65
CA ALA A 711 -12.99 16.99 -6.75
C ALA A 711 -13.86 17.50 -7.92
N PRO A 712 -13.38 17.49 -9.18
CA PRO A 712 -14.25 17.87 -10.27
C PRO A 712 -15.45 16.92 -10.16
N SER A 713 -16.57 17.50 -9.77
CA SER A 713 -17.84 16.80 -9.90
C SER A 713 -17.86 16.35 -11.36
N PRO A 714 -18.14 15.07 -11.68
CA PRO A 714 -18.48 14.74 -13.04
C PRO A 714 -19.53 15.78 -13.39
N THR A 715 -19.22 16.66 -14.34
CA THR A 715 -19.99 17.85 -14.66
C THR A 715 -21.43 17.50 -14.57
N GLY A 716 -22.07 17.94 -13.48
CA GLY A 716 -23.50 17.97 -13.40
C GLY A 716 -23.89 18.76 -14.65
N THR A 717 -24.58 18.11 -15.56
CA THR A 717 -25.34 18.75 -16.60
C THR A 717 -25.92 20.03 -15.99
N ALA A 718 -25.39 21.18 -16.42
CA ALA A 718 -26.13 22.41 -16.23
C ALA A 718 -27.54 22.09 -16.67
N SER A 719 -28.48 22.15 -15.74
CA SER A 719 -29.91 22.07 -16.07
C SER A 719 -30.15 23.17 -17.07
N PRO A 720 -30.49 22.90 -18.32
CA PRO A 720 -30.87 23.94 -19.25
C PRO A 720 -32.25 24.42 -18.82
N THR A 721 -32.30 25.59 -18.22
CA THR A 721 -33.53 26.40 -18.24
C THR A 721 -33.76 26.82 -19.68
N GLY A 722 -34.73 26.18 -20.33
CA GLY A 722 -35.16 26.58 -21.67
C GLY A 722 -35.11 25.43 -22.67
N SER A 723 -36.19 24.63 -22.73
CA SER A 723 -36.44 23.68 -23.79
C SER A 723 -36.46 24.33 -25.18
N PRO A 724 -35.74 23.76 -26.14
CA PRO A 724 -36.44 23.30 -27.33
C PRO A 724 -36.39 21.77 -27.43
N SER A 725 -37.54 21.17 -27.66
CA SER A 725 -37.71 19.77 -27.98
C SER A 725 -36.73 19.38 -29.10
N PRO A 726 -35.84 18.36 -28.92
CA PRO A 726 -35.07 17.87 -30.04
C PRO A 726 -35.96 16.85 -30.77
N THR A 727 -36.14 17.12 -31.99
CA THR A 727 -36.58 16.10 -33.00
C THR A 727 -35.60 14.96 -32.99
N GLY A 728 -36.04 13.80 -32.54
CA GLY A 728 -35.20 12.63 -32.37
C GLY A 728 -34.67 12.10 -33.69
N GLY A 729 -33.37 12.03 -33.82
CA GLY A 729 -32.68 11.16 -34.76
C GLY A 729 -32.71 9.72 -34.21
N THR A 730 -33.20 8.75 -34.99
CA THR A 730 -33.21 7.34 -34.61
C THR A 730 -31.82 6.75 -34.79
N CYS A 731 -31.25 6.15 -33.70
CA CYS A 731 -30.03 5.38 -33.78
C CYS A 731 -30.29 4.05 -34.48
N THR A 732 -29.39 3.63 -35.35
CA THR A 732 -29.46 2.34 -36.05
C THR A 732 -28.95 1.17 -35.20
N ALA A 733 -28.08 1.43 -34.20
CA ALA A 733 -27.62 0.42 -33.27
C ALA A 733 -28.67 0.11 -32.21
N PRO A 734 -28.81 -1.15 -31.76
CA PRO A 734 -29.76 -1.56 -30.72
C PRO A 734 -29.49 -0.80 -29.41
N ALA A 735 -30.56 -0.55 -28.64
CA ALA A 735 -30.40 0.14 -27.35
C ALA A 735 -29.55 -0.69 -26.38
N TRP A 736 -28.68 -0.04 -25.65
CA TRP A 736 -27.91 -0.67 -24.58
C TRP A 736 -28.82 -1.18 -23.47
N SER A 737 -28.45 -2.32 -22.90
CA SER A 737 -29.14 -2.91 -21.74
C SER A 737 -28.14 -3.35 -20.69
N ALA A 738 -28.37 -2.99 -19.43
CA ALA A 738 -27.47 -3.37 -18.31
C ALA A 738 -27.40 -4.89 -18.08
N THR A 739 -28.40 -5.66 -18.53
CA THR A 739 -28.44 -7.12 -18.37
C THR A 739 -27.87 -7.88 -19.56
N ALA A 740 -27.63 -7.21 -20.68
CA ALA A 740 -27.11 -7.84 -21.88
C ALA A 740 -25.58 -7.93 -21.83
N VAL A 741 -25.03 -9.01 -22.41
CA VAL A 741 -23.59 -9.18 -22.60
C VAL A 741 -23.20 -8.62 -23.97
N TYR A 742 -22.12 -7.84 -24.01
CA TYR A 742 -21.55 -7.28 -25.22
C TYR A 742 -20.10 -7.74 -25.36
N THR A 743 -19.72 -8.15 -26.54
CA THR A 743 -18.34 -8.54 -26.87
C THR A 743 -17.66 -7.48 -27.70
N GLY A 744 -16.33 -7.48 -27.75
CA GLY A 744 -15.56 -6.49 -28.49
C GLY A 744 -16.04 -6.37 -29.94
N GLY A 745 -16.28 -5.13 -30.40
CA GLY A 745 -16.77 -4.80 -31.72
C GLY A 745 -18.30 -4.62 -31.83
N GLN A 746 -19.11 -5.03 -30.84
CA GLN A 746 -20.56 -4.82 -30.86
C GLN A 746 -20.92 -3.36 -30.58
N GLU A 747 -21.92 -2.86 -31.33
CA GLU A 747 -22.38 -1.48 -31.20
C GLU A 747 -23.76 -1.41 -30.54
N VAL A 748 -23.94 -0.40 -29.71
CA VAL A 748 -25.20 -0.10 -29.01
C VAL A 748 -25.51 1.38 -29.09
N SER A 749 -26.77 1.76 -28.92
CA SER A 749 -27.18 3.14 -28.74
C SER A 749 -27.44 3.44 -27.26
N TYR A 750 -26.91 4.55 -26.76
CA TYR A 750 -27.16 5.05 -25.41
C TYR A 750 -26.96 6.57 -25.36
N GLY A 751 -27.90 7.30 -24.74
CA GLY A 751 -27.80 8.75 -24.62
C GLY A 751 -27.80 9.51 -25.95
N GLY A 752 -28.46 8.98 -27.01
CA GLY A 752 -28.46 9.62 -28.32
C GLY A 752 -27.17 9.47 -29.13
N ARG A 753 -26.30 8.54 -28.73
CA ARG A 753 -25.01 8.23 -29.38
C ARG A 753 -24.88 6.75 -29.64
N THR A 754 -24.04 6.40 -30.60
CA THR A 754 -23.64 5.01 -30.86
C THR A 754 -22.32 4.73 -30.14
N TRP A 755 -22.24 3.60 -29.43
CA TRP A 755 -21.10 3.15 -28.67
C TRP A 755 -20.66 1.77 -29.12
N ARG A 756 -19.36 1.51 -29.19
CA ARG A 756 -18.80 0.22 -29.57
C ARG A 756 -18.06 -0.38 -28.37
N ALA A 757 -18.39 -1.61 -27.99
CA ALA A 757 -17.64 -2.33 -27.01
C ALA A 757 -16.22 -2.63 -27.51
N LYS A 758 -15.20 -2.25 -26.74
CA LYS A 758 -13.78 -2.52 -27.04
C LYS A 758 -13.44 -3.99 -26.75
N TRP A 759 -14.04 -4.54 -25.69
CA TRP A 759 -13.92 -5.93 -25.24
C TRP A 759 -15.21 -6.37 -24.57
N TRP A 760 -15.22 -7.54 -23.96
CA TRP A 760 -16.41 -8.08 -23.29
C TRP A 760 -16.86 -7.17 -22.14
N THR A 761 -18.16 -6.89 -22.04
CA THR A 761 -18.79 -6.08 -21.00
C THR A 761 -20.23 -6.51 -20.72
N GLN A 762 -20.65 -6.34 -19.45
CA GLN A 762 -22.05 -6.50 -19.01
C GLN A 762 -22.30 -5.54 -17.84
N GLY A 763 -23.38 -4.79 -17.87
CA GLY A 763 -23.75 -3.84 -16.80
C GLY A 763 -23.01 -2.50 -16.84
N GLU A 764 -21.93 -2.38 -17.59
CA GLU A 764 -21.14 -1.14 -17.69
C GLU A 764 -21.82 -0.17 -18.66
N THR A 765 -22.18 1.02 -18.17
CA THR A 765 -22.94 2.02 -18.93
C THR A 765 -22.07 2.71 -19.97
N PRO A 766 -22.50 2.77 -21.26
CA PRO A 766 -21.81 3.53 -22.29
C PRO A 766 -21.65 5.00 -21.92
N GLY A 767 -20.43 5.53 -22.12
CA GLY A 767 -20.07 6.88 -21.75
C GLY A 767 -19.64 7.07 -20.30
N GLN A 768 -19.83 6.06 -19.43
CA GLN A 768 -19.39 6.06 -18.05
C GLN A 768 -18.26 5.05 -17.78
N ALA A 769 -18.12 4.04 -18.62
CA ALA A 769 -17.09 3.01 -18.50
C ALA A 769 -16.15 3.03 -19.70
N GLY A 770 -14.84 2.86 -19.43
CA GLY A 770 -13.79 2.88 -20.45
C GLY A 770 -13.85 1.74 -21.49
N VAL A 771 -14.67 0.73 -21.24
CA VAL A 771 -14.96 -0.39 -22.16
C VAL A 771 -15.69 0.04 -23.44
N TRP A 772 -16.33 1.20 -23.44
CA TRP A 772 -17.08 1.72 -24.55
C TRP A 772 -16.29 2.78 -25.34
N GLU A 773 -16.24 2.62 -26.64
CA GLU A 773 -15.72 3.59 -27.61
C GLU A 773 -16.90 4.40 -28.17
N ASP A 774 -16.85 5.72 -28.07
CA ASP A 774 -17.84 6.61 -28.62
C ASP A 774 -17.71 6.69 -30.17
N ARG A 775 -18.77 6.33 -30.88
CA ARG A 775 -18.83 6.34 -32.34
C ARG A 775 -19.54 7.57 -32.91
N GLY A 776 -19.98 8.50 -32.04
CA GLY A 776 -20.62 9.74 -32.46
C GLY A 776 -22.13 9.78 -32.20
N ALA A 777 -22.71 10.98 -32.41
CA ALA A 777 -24.15 11.17 -32.28
C ALA A 777 -24.93 10.41 -33.38
N CYS A 778 -26.12 9.95 -33.02
CA CYS A 778 -27.00 9.28 -33.98
C CYS A 778 -27.50 10.30 -35.04
N THR A 779 -26.99 10.18 -36.26
CA THR A 779 -27.43 11.03 -37.39
C THR A 779 -28.45 10.25 -38.24
N GLY A 780 -29.70 10.67 -38.24
CA GLY A 780 -30.72 10.09 -39.10
C GLY A 780 -30.72 10.68 -40.51
N THR A 781 -30.33 9.90 -41.50
CA THR A 781 -30.83 10.03 -42.85
C THR A 781 -31.20 8.65 -43.32
N ASN A 782 -32.49 8.50 -43.68
CA ASN A 782 -33.11 7.26 -44.11
C ASN A 782 -32.82 7.06 -45.60
N PRO A 783 -32.20 5.96 -46.04
CA PRO A 783 -32.47 5.42 -47.41
C PRO A 783 -33.44 4.27 -47.33
N THR A 784 -34.46 4.41 -48.10
CA THR A 784 -35.56 3.47 -48.35
C THR A 784 -35.03 2.06 -48.62
N ALA A 785 -35.49 1.13 -47.82
CA ALA A 785 -35.21 -0.29 -47.99
C ALA A 785 -36.05 -0.91 -49.06
N THR A 786 -35.46 -1.74 -49.86
CA THR A 786 -36.17 -2.82 -50.57
C THR A 786 -35.56 -4.15 -50.12
N PRO A 787 -36.35 -5.09 -49.70
CA PRO A 787 -35.86 -6.35 -49.13
C PRO A 787 -35.47 -7.31 -50.25
N THR A 788 -34.30 -7.94 -50.15
CA THR A 788 -34.06 -9.18 -50.86
C THR A 788 -33.40 -10.20 -49.93
N SER A 789 -34.03 -11.35 -49.98
CA SER A 789 -33.91 -12.57 -49.22
C SER A 789 -32.49 -13.17 -49.10
N THR A 790 -32.30 -13.77 -47.98
CA THR A 790 -31.63 -15.04 -47.66
C THR A 790 -30.71 -15.63 -48.75
N VAL A 791 -29.46 -15.88 -48.41
CA VAL A 791 -28.85 -17.20 -48.55
C VAL A 791 -27.75 -17.37 -47.53
N SER A 792 -27.83 -18.42 -46.75
CA SER A 792 -26.75 -19.02 -45.99
C SER A 792 -25.71 -19.55 -46.97
N PRO A 793 -24.41 -19.35 -46.79
CA PRO A 793 -23.47 -20.22 -47.43
C PRO A 793 -22.81 -21.15 -46.41
N THR A 794 -23.04 -22.39 -46.74
CA THR A 794 -22.23 -23.55 -46.37
C THR A 794 -20.72 -23.28 -46.51
N SER A 795 -19.98 -23.82 -45.56
CA SER A 795 -18.53 -23.94 -45.60
C SER A 795 -18.07 -24.65 -46.88
N THR A 796 -17.20 -23.99 -47.65
CA THR A 796 -16.22 -24.69 -48.48
C THR A 796 -14.91 -23.92 -48.41
N GLY A 797 -13.84 -24.65 -48.09
CA GLY A 797 -12.48 -24.14 -47.98
C GLY A 797 -11.98 -23.60 -49.31
N GLY A 798 -11.26 -22.51 -49.20
CA GLY A 798 -10.50 -21.90 -50.28
C GLY A 798 -9.15 -21.45 -49.73
N THR A 799 -8.17 -22.27 -50.02
CA THR A 799 -6.76 -22.09 -49.73
C THR A 799 -6.18 -20.94 -50.50
N GLY A 800 -5.46 -20.03 -49.83
CA GLY A 800 -4.58 -19.09 -50.48
C GLY A 800 -4.08 -18.00 -49.55
N CYS A 801 -2.77 -17.95 -49.28
CA CYS A 801 -2.10 -16.83 -48.61
C CYS A 801 -2.06 -15.53 -49.43
N ALA A 802 -2.84 -15.40 -50.47
CA ALA A 802 -2.81 -14.25 -51.38
C ALA A 802 -3.08 -12.89 -50.71
N THR A 803 -3.64 -12.90 -49.50
CA THR A 803 -3.89 -11.69 -48.68
C THR A 803 -2.92 -11.54 -47.53
N VAL A 804 -1.99 -12.48 -47.30
CA VAL A 804 -1.03 -12.43 -46.18
C VAL A 804 0.32 -11.94 -46.70
N PRO A 805 0.90 -10.86 -46.15
CA PRO A 805 2.15 -10.32 -46.63
C PRO A 805 3.30 -11.34 -46.51
N ALA A 806 4.23 -11.35 -47.45
CA ALA A 806 5.43 -12.17 -47.35
C ALA A 806 6.33 -11.67 -46.24
N TRP A 807 6.94 -12.58 -45.47
CA TRP A 807 7.93 -12.24 -44.47
C TRP A 807 9.15 -11.58 -45.09
N ASN A 808 9.68 -10.57 -44.41
CA ASN A 808 10.88 -9.83 -44.78
C ASN A 808 11.77 -9.60 -43.56
N ALA A 809 13.06 -10.00 -43.65
CA ALA A 809 14.00 -9.89 -42.52
C ALA A 809 14.25 -8.45 -42.03
N ALA A 810 14.08 -7.45 -42.89
CA ALA A 810 14.28 -6.05 -42.53
C ALA A 810 13.03 -5.42 -41.89
N THR A 811 11.90 -6.11 -41.90
CA THR A 811 10.63 -5.60 -41.37
C THR A 811 10.45 -6.05 -39.91
N ALA A 812 10.08 -5.11 -39.02
CA ALA A 812 9.69 -5.43 -37.67
C ALA A 812 8.21 -5.88 -37.61
N TYR A 813 7.94 -6.95 -36.91
CA TYR A 813 6.61 -7.51 -36.74
C TYR A 813 6.22 -7.48 -35.27
N SER A 814 5.09 -6.88 -34.95
CA SER A 814 4.55 -6.90 -33.57
C SER A 814 3.86 -8.23 -33.27
N GLY A 815 3.71 -8.56 -32.00
CA GLY A 815 2.93 -9.73 -31.59
C GLY A 815 1.53 -9.73 -32.20
N GLY A 816 1.13 -10.87 -32.79
CA GLY A 816 -0.11 -11.01 -33.54
C GLY A 816 -0.01 -10.77 -35.04
N ALA A 817 1.08 -10.18 -35.54
CA ALA A 817 1.32 -9.98 -36.97
C ALA A 817 1.38 -11.32 -37.69
N THR A 818 0.73 -11.43 -38.88
CA THR A 818 0.70 -12.66 -39.66
C THR A 818 1.47 -12.46 -40.99
N VAL A 819 2.34 -13.40 -41.31
CA VAL A 819 3.15 -13.39 -42.52
C VAL A 819 3.10 -14.75 -43.21
N GLN A 820 3.35 -14.76 -44.52
CA GLN A 820 3.64 -16.01 -45.25
C GLN A 820 5.14 -16.21 -45.42
N TYR A 821 5.59 -17.45 -45.25
CA TYR A 821 6.95 -17.88 -45.55
C TYR A 821 6.98 -19.36 -45.90
N ASN A 822 7.66 -19.70 -47.00
CA ASN A 822 7.77 -21.08 -47.48
C ASN A 822 6.42 -21.82 -47.58
N THR A 823 5.41 -21.22 -48.24
CA THR A 823 4.06 -21.77 -48.44
C THR A 823 3.28 -22.08 -47.16
N ARG A 824 3.70 -21.49 -46.05
CA ARG A 824 3.02 -21.57 -44.74
C ARG A 824 2.75 -20.18 -44.16
N ARG A 825 1.71 -20.11 -43.35
CA ARG A 825 1.34 -18.90 -42.61
C ARG A 825 1.89 -18.99 -41.20
N TYR A 826 2.53 -17.91 -40.74
CA TYR A 826 3.09 -17.79 -39.40
C TYR A 826 2.54 -16.55 -38.71
N ARG A 827 2.31 -16.66 -37.40
CA ARG A 827 1.92 -15.55 -36.55
C ARG A 827 3.04 -15.25 -35.57
N ALA A 828 3.43 -13.98 -35.47
CA ALA A 828 4.40 -13.56 -34.46
C ALA A 828 3.75 -13.65 -33.06
N LYS A 829 4.37 -14.35 -32.10
CA LYS A 829 3.92 -14.45 -30.72
C LYS A 829 4.19 -13.15 -29.93
N TRP A 830 5.31 -12.52 -30.24
CA TRP A 830 5.76 -11.23 -29.73
C TRP A 830 6.51 -10.46 -30.78
N TRP A 831 7.04 -9.28 -30.46
CA TRP A 831 7.80 -8.45 -31.39
C TRP A 831 9.05 -9.18 -31.91
N THR A 832 9.32 -9.11 -33.24
CA THR A 832 10.46 -9.74 -33.88
C THR A 832 10.91 -8.96 -35.11
N GLN A 833 12.22 -8.98 -35.40
CA GLN A 833 12.81 -8.47 -36.64
C GLN A 833 14.04 -9.32 -36.98
N GLY A 834 14.14 -9.77 -38.20
CA GLY A 834 15.24 -10.61 -38.71
C GLY A 834 15.13 -12.10 -38.38
N GLU A 835 14.26 -12.53 -37.46
CA GLU A 835 14.07 -13.91 -37.06
C GLU A 835 13.17 -14.64 -38.09
N THR A 836 13.70 -15.74 -38.65
CA THR A 836 13.05 -16.45 -39.78
C THR A 836 11.87 -17.32 -39.31
N PRO A 837 10.65 -17.19 -39.87
CA PRO A 837 9.53 -18.06 -39.59
C PRO A 837 9.84 -19.53 -39.80
N GLY A 838 9.42 -20.37 -38.84
CA GLY A 838 9.69 -21.81 -38.85
C GLY A 838 11.06 -22.22 -38.32
N GLN A 839 11.97 -21.26 -38.06
CA GLN A 839 13.27 -21.50 -37.46
C GLN A 839 13.40 -20.87 -36.08
N ALA A 840 12.68 -19.78 -35.78
CA ALA A 840 12.71 -19.09 -34.51
C ALA A 840 11.42 -19.31 -33.70
N ALA A 841 11.56 -19.50 -32.41
CA ALA A 841 10.44 -19.79 -31.49
C ALA A 841 9.39 -18.66 -31.39
N VAL A 842 9.74 -17.45 -31.84
CA VAL A 842 8.84 -16.29 -31.90
C VAL A 842 7.68 -16.48 -32.91
N TRP A 843 7.82 -17.39 -33.85
CA TRP A 843 6.81 -17.65 -34.87
C TRP A 843 5.96 -18.87 -34.54
N GLU A 844 4.66 -18.70 -34.53
CA GLU A 844 3.68 -19.77 -34.40
C GLU A 844 3.23 -20.17 -35.81
N ASP A 845 3.38 -21.45 -36.13
CA ASP A 845 2.93 -21.99 -37.45
C ASP A 845 1.41 -22.11 -37.45
N GLN A 846 0.77 -21.43 -38.40
CA GLN A 846 -0.68 -21.38 -38.57
C GLN A 846 -1.16 -22.33 -39.71
N GLY A 847 -0.26 -23.17 -40.24
CA GLY A 847 -0.58 -24.16 -41.27
C GLY A 847 -0.15 -23.77 -42.68
N ALA A 848 -0.38 -24.69 -43.60
CA ALA A 848 -0.08 -24.48 -45.02
C ALA A 848 -1.01 -23.44 -45.66
N CYS A 849 -0.52 -22.70 -46.60
CA CYS A 849 -1.32 -21.78 -47.45
C CYS A 849 -2.36 -22.56 -48.31
#